data_59735c478ff14b7a85e01930f16c03b0
#
_entry.id   59735c478ff14b7a85e01930f16c03b0
#
_cell.length_a   1.000
_cell.length_b   1.000
_cell.length_c   1.000
_cell.angle_alpha   90.00
_cell.angle_beta   90.00
_cell.angle_gamma   90.00
#
_symmetry.space_group_name_H-M   'P 1'
#
loop_
_entity.id
_entity.type
_entity.pdbx_description
1 polymer ?
#
loop_
_entity_poly.entity_id
_entity_poly.type
_entity_poly.pdbx_seq_one_letter_code
_entity_poly.pdbx_strand_id
1 'polypeptide(L)'
;MYLKAKYSHQKRRLPMLKQAIAGVMALVLTIATASVSLSQTQQNYGEALQKSILFYEAQQAGKLPDWNRFPWRGDSTLKDGADVGVDLSGGWVDAGDNVKFNFPMAFAVVNLAWGGIEYYDAFQKSGQLPHLSQNLKWATDYFLNSFANDNPGEYVLYGQVGDGKQDHQWWGPIEVVHYEMERSAYKIDTTCPGTDLAAETSAALASSSIFFRQNGDVEYADLLVEKAERLYDFADNYRGKYSDCLKEAEAFYKSVNGYQDELVWGAIWLHKAKEAQGDYSGQYLAKAEAEYATMNKPFDYTYQFDDKSYGTYVLLAQATGKPEYQERAEAWLDFWTIGHQGKKVTYTPGGLAFLVKWASLPLSANTSFVAFVYSDWLKSQGETSKAQGYFNFAVSQIDYMLGENPAERSYLIGYGNNFPQNPHHRTAHGSWLDTMSQPQETRNILMGAMVGGPDQQDNWQDDRADWIKNEVGVGYNATLTGALAKMYAEFGGEPLPEISFPQIDEPEIFVESQTIPGKQATVINLAIVNQSTAPARGLENPIVRVFYTGKVDTAISSSTTSQDCPVSTSSPAVKLKSGVYYTEVSCQGTVIYPGGEEDYKKQITLQLANKSSSNSLFGNLNGIFSKPIQITKICLYNGDELVWESNL
;
A
#
# COMPACT_ATOMS: atom_id res chain seq x y z
N MET A 1 35.84 -32.89 86.12
CA MET A 1 35.18 -34.01 86.73
C MET A 1 34.54 -34.82 85.60
N TYR A 2 35.14 -35.95 85.29
CA TYR A 2 34.63 -37.27 84.97
C TYR A 2 33.44 -37.35 84.05
N LEU A 3 33.35 -38.18 82.96
CA LEU A 3 33.95 -39.47 82.54
C LEU A 3 33.56 -39.67 81.07
N LYS A 4 34.43 -39.99 80.19
CA LYS A 4 34.86 -41.30 79.66
C LYS A 4 33.80 -42.30 79.27
N ALA A 5 33.86 -42.67 77.98
CA ALA A 5 33.84 -44.02 77.38
C ALA A 5 32.52 -44.30 76.61
N LYS A 6 32.46 -45.05 75.50
CA LYS A 6 33.37 -45.99 74.81
C LYS A 6 32.84 -46.30 73.43
N TYR A 7 33.77 -46.54 72.52
CA TYR A 7 33.71 -47.28 71.27
C TYR A 7 32.56 -48.33 71.07
N SER A 8 32.02 -48.35 69.80
CA SER A 8 32.20 -49.58 69.00
C SER A 8 31.71 -49.36 67.52
N HIS A 9 32.49 -49.94 66.61
CA HIS A 9 32.36 -50.12 65.18
C HIS A 9 30.95 -50.30 64.56
N GLN A 10 30.68 -49.64 63.47
CA GLN A 10 30.29 -50.37 62.27
C GLN A 10 30.60 -49.53 60.96
N LYS A 11 31.70 -49.93 60.35
CA LYS A 11 31.93 -49.65 58.91
C LYS A 11 31.02 -50.60 58.11
N ARG A 12 30.22 -50.08 57.26
CA ARG A 12 29.76 -50.61 55.95
C ARG A 12 28.35 -50.07 55.58
N ARG A 13 28.27 -48.97 54.88
CA ARG A 13 27.19 -48.61 53.96
C ARG A 13 27.49 -47.26 53.24
N LEU A 14 28.55 -47.17 52.41
CA LEU A 14 28.85 -45.99 51.64
C LEU A 14 29.01 -46.18 50.10
N PRO A 15 28.73 -47.32 49.46
CA PRO A 15 28.71 -47.34 48.01
C PRO A 15 27.34 -47.10 47.37
N MET A 16 26.21 -47.38 48.06
CA MET A 16 24.88 -47.21 47.44
C MET A 16 24.40 -45.76 47.35
N LEU A 17 24.80 -44.90 48.30
CA LEU A 17 24.38 -43.50 48.29
C LEU A 17 25.06 -42.67 47.21
N LYS A 18 26.32 -43.03 46.87
CA LYS A 18 27.04 -42.36 45.76
C LYS A 18 26.53 -42.77 44.39
N GLN A 19 26.04 -43.99 44.20
CA GLN A 19 25.42 -44.43 42.95
C GLN A 19 24.01 -43.86 42.79
N ALA A 20 23.24 -43.68 43.85
CA ALA A 20 21.93 -43.04 43.78
C ALA A 20 22.03 -41.54 43.47
N ILE A 21 23.02 -40.83 44.03
CA ILE A 21 23.27 -39.41 43.76
C ILE A 21 23.83 -39.20 42.33
N ALA A 22 24.69 -40.09 41.82
CA ALA A 22 25.15 -40.06 40.45
C ALA A 22 24.03 -40.37 39.43
N GLY A 23 23.11 -41.28 39.75
CA GLY A 23 21.93 -41.60 38.93
C GLY A 23 20.92 -40.47 38.88
N VAL A 24 20.67 -39.78 39.99
CA VAL A 24 19.75 -38.63 40.07
C VAL A 24 20.38 -37.40 39.41
N MET A 25 21.70 -37.14 39.56
CA MET A 25 22.36 -36.07 38.82
C MET A 25 22.43 -36.35 37.29
N ALA A 26 22.64 -37.61 36.88
CA ALA A 26 22.59 -37.95 35.45
C ALA A 26 21.18 -37.83 34.86
N LEU A 27 20.12 -38.16 35.64
CA LEU A 27 18.73 -38.01 35.23
C LEU A 27 18.29 -36.53 35.20
N VAL A 28 18.77 -35.69 36.14
CA VAL A 28 18.52 -34.26 36.17
C VAL A 28 19.31 -33.53 35.08
N LEU A 29 20.53 -33.95 34.76
CA LEU A 29 21.27 -33.40 33.61
C LEU A 29 20.68 -33.84 32.25
N THR A 30 20.10 -35.04 32.14
CA THR A 30 19.44 -35.47 30.89
C THR A 30 18.05 -34.85 30.73
N ILE A 31 17.38 -34.44 31.80
CA ILE A 31 16.11 -33.69 31.73
C ILE A 31 16.38 -32.20 31.43
N ALA A 32 17.52 -31.65 31.86
CA ALA A 32 17.91 -30.26 31.55
C ALA A 32 18.45 -30.07 30.11
N THR A 33 18.72 -31.16 29.37
CA THR A 33 19.11 -31.13 27.96
C THR A 33 18.02 -31.65 27.02
N ALA A 34 16.84 -31.99 27.51
CA ALA A 34 15.64 -31.99 26.72
C ALA A 34 15.28 -30.53 26.50
N SER A 35 16.01 -29.88 25.60
CA SER A 35 15.53 -28.69 24.92
C SER A 35 14.14 -29.04 24.45
N VAL A 36 13.14 -28.40 25.01
CA VAL A 36 11.85 -28.28 24.40
C VAL A 36 12.14 -27.55 23.07
N SER A 37 12.43 -28.31 22.03
CA SER A 37 12.14 -27.84 20.69
C SER A 37 10.61 -27.80 20.65
N LEU A 38 10.02 -26.72 21.17
CA LEU A 38 8.82 -26.22 20.57
C LEU A 38 9.14 -26.25 19.08
N SER A 39 8.45 -27.03 18.30
CA SER A 39 8.46 -26.88 16.86
C SER A 39 7.90 -25.49 16.62
N GLN A 40 8.80 -24.51 16.60
CA GLN A 40 8.51 -23.22 16.02
C GLN A 40 7.98 -23.56 14.63
N THR A 41 6.72 -23.30 14.36
CA THR A 41 6.19 -23.43 13.01
C THR A 41 6.98 -22.41 12.20
N GLN A 42 7.97 -22.90 11.47
CA GLN A 42 8.84 -22.07 10.66
C GLN A 42 7.95 -21.25 9.71
N GLN A 43 8.03 -19.92 9.81
CA GLN A 43 7.28 -19.02 8.93
C GLN A 43 7.63 -19.28 7.47
N ASN A 44 6.65 -19.15 6.57
CA ASN A 44 6.90 -19.24 5.13
C ASN A 44 7.36 -17.88 4.58
N TYR A 45 8.66 -17.59 4.71
CA TYR A 45 9.20 -16.29 4.29
C TYR A 45 9.15 -16.08 2.77
N GLY A 46 9.12 -17.15 1.97
CA GLY A 46 8.93 -17.05 0.51
C GLY A 46 7.56 -16.50 0.14
N GLU A 47 6.49 -16.97 0.78
CA GLU A 47 5.14 -16.44 0.63
C GLU A 47 5.02 -15.01 1.17
N ALA A 48 5.59 -14.73 2.35
CA ALA A 48 5.54 -13.39 2.94
C ALA A 48 6.25 -12.36 2.05
N LEU A 49 7.43 -12.70 1.50
CA LEU A 49 8.15 -11.85 0.56
C LEU A 49 7.33 -11.59 -0.71
N GLN A 50 6.77 -12.64 -1.31
CA GLN A 50 5.93 -12.53 -2.51
C GLN A 50 4.75 -11.57 -2.27
N LYS A 51 4.06 -11.70 -1.13
CA LYS A 51 2.91 -10.87 -0.78
C LYS A 51 3.33 -9.42 -0.49
N SER A 52 4.44 -9.19 0.21
CA SER A 52 4.90 -7.83 0.53
C SER A 52 5.19 -6.98 -0.71
N ILE A 53 5.69 -7.58 -1.79
CA ILE A 53 5.91 -6.89 -3.07
C ILE A 53 4.57 -6.62 -3.77
N LEU A 54 3.62 -7.54 -3.66
CA LEU A 54 2.33 -7.42 -4.32
C LEU A 54 1.59 -6.14 -3.91
N PHE A 55 1.70 -5.70 -2.65
CA PHE A 55 1.08 -4.46 -2.17
C PHE A 55 1.36 -3.25 -3.07
N TYR A 56 2.57 -3.12 -3.61
CA TYR A 56 2.92 -1.98 -4.48
C TYR A 56 2.11 -1.95 -5.78
N GLU A 57 1.68 -3.11 -6.28
CA GLU A 57 0.80 -3.19 -7.44
C GLU A 57 -0.63 -2.69 -7.12
N ALA A 58 -1.08 -2.88 -5.86
CA ALA A 58 -2.34 -2.30 -5.41
C ALA A 58 -2.29 -0.77 -5.32
N GLN A 59 -1.12 -0.19 -5.10
CA GLN A 59 -0.92 1.26 -4.96
C GLN A 59 -0.65 1.98 -6.28
N GLN A 60 -0.49 1.26 -7.39
CA GLN A 60 -0.24 1.87 -8.69
C GLN A 60 -1.37 2.81 -9.11
N ALA A 61 -1.00 3.98 -9.62
CA ALA A 61 -1.87 5.00 -10.19
C ALA A 61 -1.53 5.21 -11.67
N GLY A 62 -2.43 5.77 -12.47
CA GLY A 62 -2.27 5.92 -13.91
C GLY A 62 -2.88 4.77 -14.70
N LYS A 63 -2.41 4.56 -15.92
CA LYS A 63 -2.77 3.42 -16.75
C LYS A 63 -2.04 2.19 -16.25
N LEU A 64 -2.76 1.23 -15.70
CA LEU A 64 -2.16 0.03 -15.12
C LEU A 64 -1.46 -0.81 -16.19
N PRO A 65 -0.28 -1.37 -15.88
CA PRO A 65 0.43 -2.25 -16.78
C PRO A 65 -0.21 -3.67 -16.78
N ASP A 66 -0.03 -4.41 -17.89
CA ASP A 66 -0.56 -5.78 -18.03
C ASP A 66 -0.03 -6.76 -16.98
N TRP A 67 1.08 -6.43 -16.31
CA TRP A 67 1.66 -7.24 -15.25
C TRP A 67 1.11 -6.96 -13.85
N ASN A 68 0.21 -5.96 -13.69
CA ASN A 68 -0.50 -5.74 -12.43
C ASN A 68 -1.40 -6.94 -12.15
N ARG A 69 -1.24 -7.54 -10.96
CA ARG A 69 -1.90 -8.80 -10.60
C ARG A 69 -3.20 -8.63 -9.80
N PHE A 70 -3.61 -7.38 -9.51
CA PHE A 70 -4.85 -7.12 -8.77
C PHE A 70 -6.06 -7.04 -9.70
N PRO A 71 -6.97 -8.02 -9.68
CA PRO A 71 -8.13 -8.04 -10.59
C PRO A 71 -9.18 -6.97 -10.28
N TRP A 72 -9.11 -6.40 -9.06
CA TRP A 72 -10.03 -5.35 -8.62
C TRP A 72 -9.48 -3.93 -8.80
N ARG A 73 -8.25 -3.78 -9.32
CA ARG A 73 -7.69 -2.49 -9.69
C ARG A 73 -7.94 -2.19 -11.16
N GLY A 74 -8.12 -0.92 -11.47
CA GLY A 74 -8.30 -0.39 -12.81
C GLY A 74 -7.46 0.87 -13.05
N ASP A 75 -7.49 1.36 -14.29
CA ASP A 75 -6.86 2.62 -14.66
C ASP A 75 -7.43 3.76 -13.81
N SER A 76 -6.56 4.65 -13.32
CA SER A 76 -6.94 5.73 -12.42
C SER A 76 -6.10 6.98 -12.68
N THR A 77 -6.58 8.14 -12.30
CA THR A 77 -5.79 9.40 -12.30
C THR A 77 -5.00 9.69 -13.60
N LEU A 78 -5.57 9.31 -14.75
CA LEU A 78 -4.94 9.40 -16.07
C LEU A 78 -4.62 10.85 -16.52
N LYS A 79 -5.18 11.83 -15.81
CA LYS A 79 -4.99 13.26 -16.11
C LYS A 79 -4.12 13.98 -15.08
N ASP A 80 -3.47 13.25 -14.18
CA ASP A 80 -2.56 13.85 -13.19
C ASP A 80 -1.49 14.68 -13.90
N GLY A 81 -1.31 15.94 -13.48
CA GLY A 81 -0.38 16.89 -14.07
C GLY A 81 -0.89 17.66 -15.30
N ALA A 82 -2.12 17.40 -15.76
CA ALA A 82 -2.69 18.16 -16.89
C ALA A 82 -2.85 19.66 -16.58
N ASP A 83 -3.07 20.01 -15.31
CA ASP A 83 -3.14 21.39 -14.81
C ASP A 83 -1.83 22.18 -14.97
N VAL A 84 -0.71 21.48 -15.03
CA VAL A 84 0.64 22.06 -15.16
C VAL A 84 1.34 21.68 -16.47
N GLY A 85 0.69 20.91 -17.34
CA GLY A 85 1.21 20.49 -18.65
C GLY A 85 2.36 19.47 -18.56
N VAL A 86 2.43 18.69 -17.50
CA VAL A 86 3.41 17.62 -17.25
C VAL A 86 2.66 16.31 -17.06
N ASP A 87 3.15 15.22 -17.63
CA ASP A 87 2.59 13.89 -17.37
C ASP A 87 3.04 13.40 -15.99
N LEU A 88 2.15 13.48 -15.01
CA LEU A 88 2.33 12.97 -13.66
C LEU A 88 1.44 11.74 -13.39
N SER A 89 0.96 11.08 -14.44
CA SER A 89 0.35 9.75 -14.32
C SER A 89 1.42 8.72 -13.90
N GLY A 90 1.02 7.59 -13.35
CA GLY A 90 1.98 6.62 -12.80
C GLY A 90 2.31 6.88 -11.32
N GLY A 91 3.37 6.25 -10.83
CA GLY A 91 3.73 6.25 -9.41
C GLY A 91 2.76 5.48 -8.54
N TRP A 92 2.83 5.71 -7.24
CA TRP A 92 1.96 5.08 -6.24
C TRP A 92 1.15 6.14 -5.48
N VAL A 93 -0.09 5.81 -5.11
CA VAL A 93 -0.75 6.50 -4.00
C VAL A 93 -0.08 6.08 -2.69
N ASP A 94 -0.11 6.95 -1.71
CA ASP A 94 0.73 6.83 -0.52
C ASP A 94 0.29 5.71 0.43
N ALA A 95 -0.95 5.79 0.86
CA ALA A 95 -1.51 4.96 1.93
C ALA A 95 -2.88 4.40 1.54
N GLY A 96 -3.88 4.57 2.39
CA GLY A 96 -5.28 4.26 2.06
C GLY A 96 -6.03 5.42 1.41
N ASP A 97 -5.37 6.54 1.18
CA ASP A 97 -5.83 7.72 0.48
C ASP A 97 -5.54 7.65 -1.04
N ASN A 98 -5.91 8.70 -1.78
CA ASN A 98 -5.70 8.77 -3.22
C ASN A 98 -4.63 9.81 -3.61
N VAL A 99 -3.83 10.31 -2.66
CA VAL A 99 -2.79 11.32 -2.89
C VAL A 99 -1.45 10.67 -3.23
N LYS A 100 -0.66 11.29 -4.09
CA LYS A 100 0.74 10.94 -4.31
C LYS A 100 1.62 11.91 -3.54
N PHE A 101 2.31 11.41 -2.51
CA PHE A 101 3.32 12.14 -1.75
C PHE A 101 4.70 11.62 -2.12
N ASN A 102 5.49 12.42 -2.84
CA ASN A 102 6.77 11.96 -3.36
C ASN A 102 7.83 11.74 -2.26
N PHE A 103 7.72 12.43 -1.12
CA PHE A 103 8.71 12.27 -0.05
C PHE A 103 8.68 10.87 0.58
N PRO A 104 7.55 10.35 1.10
CA PRO A 104 7.47 8.96 1.55
C PRO A 104 7.60 7.94 0.40
N MET A 105 7.18 8.28 -0.82
CA MET A 105 7.37 7.40 -1.99
C MET A 105 8.87 7.22 -2.30
N ALA A 106 9.67 8.28 -2.24
CA ALA A 106 11.11 8.20 -2.45
C ALA A 106 11.79 7.35 -1.37
N PHE A 107 11.38 7.48 -0.10
CA PHE A 107 11.82 6.60 0.98
C PHE A 107 11.49 5.12 0.68
N ALA A 108 10.28 4.84 0.20
CA ALA A 108 9.90 3.48 -0.18
C ALA A 108 10.79 2.92 -1.30
N VAL A 109 11.04 3.72 -2.34
CA VAL A 109 11.88 3.31 -3.48
C VAL A 109 13.32 3.03 -3.05
N VAL A 110 13.92 3.91 -2.23
CA VAL A 110 15.28 3.66 -1.70
C VAL A 110 15.34 2.32 -0.97
N ASN A 111 14.38 2.03 -0.11
CA ASN A 111 14.41 0.81 0.71
C ASN A 111 14.15 -0.46 -0.10
N LEU A 112 13.27 -0.41 -1.10
CA LEU A 112 13.09 -1.52 -2.04
C LEU A 112 14.35 -1.77 -2.86
N ALA A 113 14.99 -0.70 -3.36
CA ALA A 113 16.24 -0.80 -4.09
C ALA A 113 17.37 -1.32 -3.18
N TRP A 114 17.48 -0.80 -1.96
CA TRP A 114 18.49 -1.25 -0.98
C TRP A 114 18.32 -2.73 -0.65
N GLY A 115 17.08 -3.19 -0.35
CA GLY A 115 16.78 -4.61 -0.17
C GLY A 115 17.15 -5.44 -1.39
N GLY A 116 16.84 -4.92 -2.60
CA GLY A 116 17.19 -5.56 -3.87
C GLY A 116 18.70 -5.68 -4.11
N ILE A 117 19.49 -4.68 -3.68
CA ILE A 117 20.96 -4.69 -3.79
C ILE A 117 21.55 -5.69 -2.79
N GLU A 118 21.17 -5.60 -1.52
CA GLU A 118 21.76 -6.42 -0.45
C GLU A 118 21.36 -7.90 -0.56
N TYR A 119 20.12 -8.19 -0.98
CA TYR A 119 19.56 -9.56 -1.00
C TYR A 119 19.12 -9.99 -2.40
N TYR A 120 19.82 -9.55 -3.43
CA TYR A 120 19.52 -9.85 -4.85
C TYR A 120 19.27 -11.33 -5.12
N ASP A 121 20.13 -12.19 -4.62
CA ASP A 121 20.02 -13.64 -4.78
C ASP A 121 18.73 -14.21 -4.14
N ALA A 122 18.26 -13.62 -3.06
CA ALA A 122 17.01 -14.03 -2.42
C ALA A 122 15.80 -13.69 -3.30
N PHE A 123 15.75 -12.47 -3.86
CA PHE A 123 14.72 -12.10 -4.83
C PHE A 123 14.76 -12.97 -6.08
N GLN A 124 15.95 -13.30 -6.57
CA GLN A 124 16.11 -14.17 -7.74
C GLN A 124 15.63 -15.59 -7.45
N LYS A 125 16.09 -16.21 -6.35
CA LYS A 125 15.74 -17.59 -5.97
C LYS A 125 14.27 -17.77 -5.61
N SER A 126 13.65 -16.77 -4.99
CA SER A 126 12.21 -16.76 -4.70
C SER A 126 11.33 -16.44 -5.92
N GLY A 127 11.93 -16.14 -7.08
CA GLY A 127 11.19 -15.70 -8.27
C GLY A 127 10.59 -14.31 -8.18
N GLN A 128 10.95 -13.50 -7.15
CA GLN A 128 10.38 -12.18 -6.94
C GLN A 128 11.19 -11.05 -7.60
N LEU A 129 12.35 -11.33 -8.15
CA LEU A 129 13.20 -10.33 -8.80
C LEU A 129 12.51 -9.57 -9.95
N PRO A 130 11.76 -10.22 -10.88
CA PRO A 130 11.02 -9.51 -11.92
C PRO A 130 9.98 -8.53 -11.36
N HIS A 131 9.26 -8.93 -10.30
CA HIS A 131 8.23 -8.09 -9.67
C HIS A 131 8.83 -6.89 -8.95
N LEU A 132 9.95 -7.08 -8.25
CA LEU A 132 10.69 -5.96 -7.65
C LEU A 132 11.18 -5.00 -8.74
N SER A 133 11.78 -5.51 -9.81
CA SER A 133 12.29 -4.71 -10.93
C SER A 133 11.19 -3.89 -11.60
N GLN A 134 10.03 -4.50 -11.85
CA GLN A 134 8.87 -3.85 -12.46
C GLN A 134 8.33 -2.72 -11.56
N ASN A 135 8.19 -2.95 -10.27
CA ASN A 135 7.71 -1.95 -9.32
C ASN A 135 8.72 -0.80 -9.13
N LEU A 136 10.02 -1.11 -9.03
CA LEU A 136 11.05 -0.06 -8.99
C LEU A 136 11.05 0.79 -10.26
N LYS A 137 10.93 0.15 -11.44
CA LYS A 137 10.86 0.89 -12.70
C LYS A 137 9.61 1.79 -12.77
N TRP A 138 8.46 1.28 -12.33
CA TRP A 138 7.21 2.05 -12.29
C TRP A 138 7.36 3.36 -11.48
N ALA A 139 7.96 3.28 -10.31
CA ALA A 139 8.15 4.44 -9.46
C ALA A 139 9.27 5.37 -9.95
N THR A 140 10.38 4.81 -10.46
CA THR A 140 11.49 5.64 -10.98
C THR A 140 11.11 6.34 -12.27
N ASP A 141 10.33 5.74 -13.17
CA ASP A 141 9.78 6.41 -14.36
C ASP A 141 8.89 7.60 -13.95
N TYR A 142 8.06 7.43 -12.92
CA TYR A 142 7.27 8.54 -12.36
C TYR A 142 8.17 9.67 -11.80
N PHE A 143 9.24 9.35 -11.08
CA PHE A 143 10.17 10.37 -10.58
C PHE A 143 10.91 11.10 -11.71
N LEU A 144 11.28 10.40 -12.78
CA LEU A 144 11.85 11.03 -13.97
C LEU A 144 10.90 12.05 -14.58
N ASN A 145 9.61 11.75 -14.68
CA ASN A 145 8.58 12.68 -15.15
C ASN A 145 8.33 13.83 -14.17
N SER A 146 8.34 13.54 -12.85
CA SER A 146 8.13 14.53 -11.79
C SER A 146 9.25 15.58 -11.75
N PHE A 147 10.47 15.23 -12.18
CA PHE A 147 11.59 16.16 -12.36
C PHE A 147 11.47 16.86 -13.71
N ALA A 148 10.48 17.75 -13.81
CA ALA A 148 10.02 18.35 -15.06
C ALA A 148 11.02 19.33 -15.71
N ASN A 149 11.94 19.91 -14.94
CA ASN A 149 13.06 20.70 -15.45
C ASN A 149 14.33 20.40 -14.66
N ASP A 150 15.34 19.88 -15.34
CA ASP A 150 16.63 19.50 -14.76
C ASP A 150 17.79 20.39 -15.22
N ASN A 151 17.48 21.53 -15.89
CA ASN A 151 18.49 22.51 -16.29
C ASN A 151 19.10 23.21 -15.05
N PRO A 152 20.43 23.32 -14.96
CA PRO A 152 21.07 24.03 -13.87
C PRO A 152 20.56 25.47 -13.71
N GLY A 153 20.04 25.78 -12.52
CA GLY A 153 19.48 27.10 -12.19
C GLY A 153 17.99 27.25 -12.47
N GLU A 154 17.34 26.26 -13.12
CA GLU A 154 15.92 26.31 -13.49
C GLU A 154 15.16 25.03 -13.01
N TYR A 155 15.67 24.37 -11.97
CA TYR A 155 15.13 23.11 -11.47
C TYR A 155 13.67 23.21 -11.07
N VAL A 156 12.88 22.18 -11.47
CA VAL A 156 11.47 22.02 -11.09
C VAL A 156 11.21 20.54 -10.76
N LEU A 157 10.81 20.25 -9.53
CA LEU A 157 10.38 18.91 -9.09
C LEU A 157 8.96 18.98 -8.53
N TYR A 158 8.03 18.24 -9.12
CA TYR A 158 6.70 18.05 -8.54
C TYR A 158 6.81 17.07 -7.37
N GLY A 159 6.33 17.47 -6.20
CA GLY A 159 6.47 16.73 -4.95
C GLY A 159 5.18 16.13 -4.42
N GLN A 160 4.03 16.53 -4.97
CA GLN A 160 2.72 16.03 -4.57
C GLN A 160 1.71 16.18 -5.72
N VAL A 161 0.79 15.21 -5.85
CA VAL A 161 -0.38 15.28 -6.73
C VAL A 161 -1.63 14.90 -5.97
N GLY A 162 -2.64 15.79 -5.99
CA GLY A 162 -3.84 15.76 -5.18
C GLY A 162 -3.70 16.58 -3.88
N ASP A 163 -4.80 17.23 -3.47
CA ASP A 163 -4.88 17.95 -2.21
C ASP A 163 -5.29 16.98 -1.10
N GLY A 164 -4.41 16.75 -0.11
CA GLY A 164 -4.66 15.80 0.96
C GLY A 164 -5.87 16.16 1.84
N LYS A 165 -6.15 17.45 2.05
CA LYS A 165 -7.30 17.87 2.87
C LYS A 165 -8.61 17.64 2.14
N GLN A 166 -8.63 17.85 0.83
CA GLN A 166 -9.80 17.57 0.00
C GLN A 166 -10.03 16.07 -0.13
N ASP A 167 -8.97 15.29 -0.43
CA ASP A 167 -9.03 13.83 -0.52
C ASP A 167 -9.58 13.18 0.75
N HIS A 168 -9.15 13.66 1.92
CA HIS A 168 -9.57 13.08 3.19
C HIS A 168 -11.02 13.42 3.60
N GLN A 169 -11.74 14.23 2.81
CA GLN A 169 -13.16 14.47 2.99
C GLN A 169 -14.04 13.47 2.24
N TRP A 170 -13.46 12.66 1.36
CA TRP A 170 -14.15 11.67 0.55
C TRP A 170 -13.61 10.26 0.81
N TRP A 171 -14.50 9.27 0.81
CA TRP A 171 -14.16 7.87 1.09
C TRP A 171 -14.60 6.95 -0.05
N GLY A 172 -13.98 7.06 -1.20
CA GLY A 172 -14.29 6.26 -2.40
C GLY A 172 -13.04 5.74 -3.12
N PRO A 173 -13.21 4.84 -4.11
CA PRO A 173 -12.13 4.21 -4.83
C PRO A 173 -11.44 5.15 -5.82
N ILE A 174 -10.12 5.02 -5.95
CA ILE A 174 -9.27 5.91 -6.76
C ILE A 174 -9.65 5.95 -8.25
N GLU A 175 -10.20 4.88 -8.79
CA GLU A 175 -10.55 4.78 -10.21
C GLU A 175 -11.57 5.85 -10.63
N VAL A 176 -12.38 6.32 -9.68
CA VAL A 176 -13.45 7.31 -9.93
C VAL A 176 -13.21 8.66 -9.23
N VAL A 177 -12.06 8.85 -8.57
CA VAL A 177 -11.73 10.09 -7.84
C VAL A 177 -11.82 11.35 -8.72
N HIS A 178 -11.58 11.24 -10.01
CA HIS A 178 -11.63 12.34 -10.97
C HIS A 178 -13.06 12.86 -11.26
N TYR A 179 -14.10 12.17 -10.82
CA TYR A 179 -15.48 12.69 -10.85
C TYR A 179 -15.79 13.54 -9.61
N GLU A 180 -15.05 13.32 -8.51
CA GLU A 180 -15.25 14.01 -7.23
C GLU A 180 -14.42 15.28 -7.09
N MET A 181 -13.16 15.23 -7.51
CA MET A 181 -12.24 16.31 -7.24
C MET A 181 -11.19 16.49 -8.33
N GLU A 182 -10.74 17.73 -8.46
CA GLU A 182 -9.55 18.04 -9.23
C GLU A 182 -8.30 17.62 -8.46
N ARG A 183 -7.27 17.20 -9.18
CA ARG A 183 -6.03 16.71 -8.63
C ARG A 183 -4.88 17.63 -9.03
N SER A 184 -4.70 18.69 -8.25
CA SER A 184 -3.64 19.68 -8.50
C SER A 184 -2.26 19.10 -8.22
N ALA A 185 -1.27 19.56 -9.02
CA ALA A 185 0.13 19.20 -8.84
C ALA A 185 0.90 20.34 -8.14
N TYR A 186 1.71 19.98 -7.13
CA TYR A 186 2.48 20.91 -6.31
C TYR A 186 3.97 20.66 -6.46
N LYS A 187 4.77 21.73 -6.58
CA LYS A 187 6.19 21.66 -6.91
C LYS A 187 7.09 22.38 -5.91
N ILE A 188 8.35 21.99 -5.92
CA ILE A 188 9.48 22.79 -5.47
C ILE A 188 10.29 23.27 -6.66
N ASP A 189 10.93 24.42 -6.53
CA ASP A 189 11.82 24.99 -7.55
C ASP A 189 12.92 25.84 -6.90
N THR A 190 13.74 26.50 -7.70
CA THR A 190 14.87 27.31 -7.20
C THR A 190 14.45 28.53 -6.38
N THR A 191 13.21 28.97 -6.46
CA THR A 191 12.64 30.09 -5.68
C THR A 191 11.92 29.63 -4.42
N CYS A 192 11.47 28.39 -4.41
CA CYS A 192 10.81 27.73 -3.29
C CYS A 192 11.37 26.29 -3.14
N PRO A 193 12.58 26.15 -2.54
CA PRO A 193 13.32 24.89 -2.56
C PRO A 193 12.80 23.86 -1.54
N GLY A 194 13.24 22.61 -1.74
CA GLY A 194 12.96 21.48 -0.85
C GLY A 194 14.13 20.50 -0.91
N THR A 195 15.16 20.78 -0.14
CA THR A 195 16.40 19.99 -0.10
C THR A 195 16.14 18.55 0.31
N ASP A 196 15.30 18.35 1.33
CA ASP A 196 14.86 17.06 1.83
C ASP A 196 14.23 16.21 0.71
N LEU A 197 13.21 16.71 0.04
CA LEU A 197 12.53 16.01 -1.05
C LEU A 197 13.46 15.75 -2.25
N ALA A 198 14.27 16.75 -2.65
CA ALA A 198 15.16 16.62 -3.80
C ALA A 198 16.30 15.63 -3.54
N ALA A 199 16.92 15.66 -2.34
CA ALA A 199 17.99 14.75 -1.96
C ALA A 199 17.48 13.32 -1.74
N GLU A 200 16.27 13.13 -1.17
CA GLU A 200 15.66 11.82 -1.04
C GLU A 200 15.28 11.23 -2.41
N THR A 201 14.74 12.05 -3.32
CA THR A 201 14.47 11.59 -4.71
C THR A 201 15.77 11.24 -5.44
N SER A 202 16.84 12.02 -5.21
CA SER A 202 18.19 11.69 -5.70
C SER A 202 18.67 10.34 -5.17
N ALA A 203 18.52 10.07 -3.88
CA ALA A 203 18.88 8.78 -3.27
C ALA A 203 18.06 7.63 -3.87
N ALA A 204 16.76 7.85 -4.15
CA ALA A 204 15.87 6.87 -4.77
C ALA A 204 16.35 6.49 -6.18
N LEU A 205 16.70 7.46 -7.01
CA LEU A 205 17.24 7.19 -8.34
C LEU A 205 18.65 6.57 -8.29
N ALA A 206 19.52 7.07 -7.40
CA ALA A 206 20.88 6.55 -7.23
C ALA A 206 20.90 5.08 -6.75
N SER A 207 20.13 4.75 -5.72
CA SER A 207 20.01 3.36 -5.24
C SER A 207 19.41 2.43 -6.29
N SER A 208 18.33 2.87 -6.96
CA SER A 208 17.71 2.13 -8.06
C SER A 208 18.68 1.89 -9.23
N SER A 209 19.57 2.84 -9.53
CA SER A 209 20.58 2.67 -10.58
C SER A 209 21.53 1.51 -10.30
N ILE A 210 21.93 1.33 -9.04
CA ILE A 210 22.78 0.19 -8.63
C ILE A 210 22.04 -1.12 -8.87
N PHE A 211 20.77 -1.19 -8.45
CA PHE A 211 19.92 -2.36 -8.66
C PHE A 211 19.76 -2.70 -10.15
N PHE A 212 19.39 -1.71 -11.00
CA PHE A 212 19.20 -1.93 -12.43
C PHE A 212 20.48 -2.31 -13.14
N ARG A 213 21.62 -1.74 -12.75
CA ARG A 213 22.93 -2.13 -13.27
C ARG A 213 23.27 -3.58 -12.91
N GLN A 214 23.02 -4.00 -11.67
CA GLN A 214 23.18 -5.39 -11.23
C GLN A 214 22.24 -6.33 -11.99
N ASN A 215 21.03 -5.88 -12.32
CA ASN A 215 20.03 -6.61 -13.10
C ASN A 215 20.29 -6.59 -14.62
N GLY A 216 21.35 -5.90 -15.08
CA GLY A 216 21.79 -5.88 -16.47
C GLY A 216 21.23 -4.74 -17.33
N ASP A 217 20.38 -3.88 -16.80
CA ASP A 217 19.84 -2.69 -17.49
C ASP A 217 20.75 -1.47 -17.28
N VAL A 218 21.90 -1.51 -17.95
CA VAL A 218 22.98 -0.51 -17.77
C VAL A 218 22.57 0.86 -18.32
N GLU A 219 21.86 0.91 -19.44
CA GLU A 219 21.44 2.17 -20.05
C GLU A 219 20.46 2.95 -19.14
N TYR A 220 19.48 2.24 -18.60
CA TYR A 220 18.54 2.83 -17.65
C TYR A 220 19.23 3.23 -16.35
N ALA A 221 20.13 2.41 -15.83
CA ALA A 221 20.94 2.72 -14.66
C ALA A 221 21.76 4.01 -14.85
N ASP A 222 22.38 4.22 -16.01
CA ASP A 222 23.15 5.44 -16.32
C ASP A 222 22.25 6.69 -16.36
N LEU A 223 21.04 6.58 -16.96
CA LEU A 223 20.04 7.64 -16.92
C LEU A 223 19.65 8.03 -15.50
N LEU A 224 19.39 7.02 -14.64
CA LEU A 224 19.02 7.27 -13.24
C LEU A 224 20.14 7.98 -12.47
N VAL A 225 21.42 7.62 -12.68
CA VAL A 225 22.55 8.31 -12.04
C VAL A 225 22.63 9.75 -12.51
N GLU A 226 22.52 10.01 -13.81
CA GLU A 226 22.53 11.39 -14.35
C GLU A 226 21.46 12.26 -13.68
N LYS A 227 20.23 11.76 -13.59
CA LYS A 227 19.12 12.52 -12.97
C LYS A 227 19.28 12.64 -11.45
N ALA A 228 19.83 11.63 -10.78
CA ALA A 228 20.17 11.70 -9.37
C ALA A 228 21.22 12.78 -9.08
N GLU A 229 22.26 12.90 -9.92
CA GLU A 229 23.27 13.96 -9.80
C GLU A 229 22.66 15.35 -9.94
N ARG A 230 21.72 15.54 -10.90
CA ARG A 230 20.99 16.80 -11.10
C ARG A 230 20.09 17.16 -9.92
N LEU A 231 19.37 16.18 -9.37
CA LEU A 231 18.54 16.38 -8.17
C LEU A 231 19.36 16.72 -6.94
N TYR A 232 20.51 16.05 -6.77
CA TYR A 232 21.43 16.39 -5.68
C TYR A 232 22.02 17.79 -5.84
N ASP A 233 22.36 18.19 -7.06
CA ASP A 233 22.82 19.55 -7.35
C ASP A 233 21.75 20.60 -7.02
N PHE A 234 20.48 20.31 -7.32
CA PHE A 234 19.35 21.12 -6.89
C PHE A 234 19.26 21.21 -5.36
N ALA A 235 19.30 20.06 -4.67
CA ALA A 235 19.21 19.98 -3.21
C ALA A 235 20.34 20.75 -2.50
N ASP A 236 21.57 20.62 -2.99
CA ASP A 236 22.77 21.18 -2.38
C ASP A 236 22.89 22.71 -2.61
N ASN A 237 22.54 23.19 -3.80
CA ASN A 237 22.66 24.61 -4.16
C ASN A 237 21.47 25.47 -3.73
N TYR A 238 20.26 24.88 -3.56
CA TYR A 238 19.04 25.59 -3.20
C TYR A 238 18.44 24.98 -1.95
N ARG A 239 18.95 25.39 -0.78
CA ARG A 239 18.64 24.75 0.50
C ARG A 239 17.38 25.30 1.15
N GLY A 240 16.47 24.42 1.55
CA GLY A 240 15.21 24.72 2.26
C GLY A 240 14.42 23.45 2.53
N LYS A 241 13.46 23.51 3.45
CA LYS A 241 12.53 22.39 3.69
C LYS A 241 11.38 22.44 2.68
N TYR A 242 11.09 21.31 2.05
CA TYR A 242 10.02 21.25 1.06
C TYR A 242 8.64 21.64 1.63
N SER A 243 8.37 21.28 2.89
CA SER A 243 7.10 21.61 3.56
C SER A 243 6.94 23.10 3.90
N ASP A 244 8.01 23.91 3.77
CA ASP A 244 7.90 25.37 3.82
C ASP A 244 7.36 25.95 2.51
N CYS A 245 7.48 25.21 1.41
CA CYS A 245 6.97 25.54 0.09
C CYS A 245 5.65 24.84 -0.22
N LEU A 246 5.60 23.51 -0.12
CA LEU A 246 4.39 22.71 -0.29
C LEU A 246 3.58 22.69 1.00
N LYS A 247 2.76 23.71 1.21
CA LYS A 247 1.93 23.83 2.41
C LYS A 247 0.85 22.75 2.51
N GLU A 248 0.47 22.19 1.41
CA GLU A 248 -0.48 21.09 1.27
C GLU A 248 0.07 19.80 1.88
N ALA A 249 1.39 19.61 1.88
CA ALA A 249 2.06 18.47 2.52
C ALA A 249 2.20 18.63 4.03
N GLU A 250 2.16 19.85 4.58
CA GLU A 250 2.53 20.13 5.98
C GLU A 250 1.67 19.35 7.00
N ALA A 251 0.41 19.05 6.68
CA ALA A 251 -0.48 18.32 7.57
C ALA A 251 -0.20 16.81 7.63
N PHE A 252 0.50 16.25 6.63
CA PHE A 252 0.71 14.81 6.44
C PHE A 252 2.19 14.43 6.58
N TYR A 253 3.06 15.08 5.82
CA TYR A 253 4.49 14.77 5.72
C TYR A 253 5.36 16.00 5.94
N LYS A 254 5.15 16.69 7.06
CA LYS A 254 5.99 17.83 7.44
C LYS A 254 7.43 17.39 7.66
N SER A 255 8.39 18.15 7.08
CA SER A 255 9.79 18.03 7.41
C SER A 255 10.06 18.61 8.82
N VAL A 256 10.17 17.73 9.81
CA VAL A 256 10.39 18.09 11.23
C VAL A 256 11.87 18.19 11.54
N ASN A 257 12.65 17.19 11.09
CA ASN A 257 14.09 17.08 11.40
C ASN A 257 14.97 18.00 10.55
N GLY A 258 14.43 18.57 9.49
CA GLY A 258 15.18 19.43 8.56
C GLY A 258 15.53 18.68 7.28
N TYR A 259 16.72 18.88 6.75
CA TYR A 259 17.15 18.31 5.47
C TYR A 259 18.63 17.89 5.48
N GLN A 260 19.29 18.00 6.61
CA GLN A 260 20.74 17.79 6.69
C GLN A 260 21.09 16.31 6.51
N ASP A 261 20.28 15.43 7.04
CA ASP A 261 20.42 14.00 6.92
C ASP A 261 20.10 13.51 5.50
N GLU A 262 19.14 14.13 4.78
CA GLU A 262 18.90 13.84 3.37
C GLU A 262 20.07 14.27 2.47
N LEU A 263 20.77 15.35 2.77
CA LEU A 263 21.99 15.70 2.05
C LEU A 263 23.10 14.65 2.22
N VAL A 264 23.28 14.14 3.44
CA VAL A 264 24.20 13.01 3.66
C VAL A 264 23.74 11.77 2.92
N TRP A 265 22.43 11.49 3.00
CA TRP A 265 21.78 10.32 2.40
C TRP A 265 21.90 10.30 0.87
N GLY A 266 21.56 11.40 0.20
CA GLY A 266 21.69 11.55 -1.24
C GLY A 266 23.15 11.42 -1.71
N ALA A 267 24.08 12.05 -0.98
CA ALA A 267 25.50 11.97 -1.30
C ALA A 267 26.07 10.55 -1.16
N ILE A 268 25.74 9.81 -0.08
CA ILE A 268 26.27 8.46 0.11
C ILE A 268 25.70 7.48 -0.91
N TRP A 269 24.42 7.61 -1.30
CA TRP A 269 23.85 6.79 -2.36
C TRP A 269 24.44 7.11 -3.73
N LEU A 270 24.68 8.39 -4.05
CA LEU A 270 25.41 8.79 -5.26
C LEU A 270 26.83 8.25 -5.27
N HIS A 271 27.54 8.28 -4.13
CA HIS A 271 28.87 7.66 -4.03
C HIS A 271 28.82 6.19 -4.44
N LYS A 272 27.91 5.39 -3.85
CA LYS A 272 27.73 3.97 -4.18
C LYS A 272 27.35 3.78 -5.66
N ALA A 273 26.49 4.63 -6.21
CA ALA A 273 26.10 4.56 -7.62
C ALA A 273 27.26 4.87 -8.57
N LYS A 274 28.08 5.86 -8.24
CA LYS A 274 29.30 6.21 -9.01
C LYS A 274 30.35 5.08 -8.96
N GLU A 275 30.54 4.47 -7.79
CA GLU A 275 31.42 3.28 -7.69
C GLU A 275 30.90 2.12 -8.55
N ALA A 276 29.57 1.90 -8.58
CA ALA A 276 28.96 0.89 -9.44
C ALA A 276 29.15 1.21 -10.95
N GLN A 277 29.30 2.48 -11.32
CA GLN A 277 29.71 2.92 -12.67
C GLN A 277 31.22 2.78 -12.94
N GLY A 278 32.05 2.50 -11.92
CA GLY A 278 33.51 2.48 -12.00
C GLY A 278 34.17 3.82 -11.75
N ASP A 279 33.45 4.81 -11.26
CA ASP A 279 33.99 6.11 -10.84
C ASP A 279 34.33 6.09 -9.34
N TYR A 280 35.60 5.99 -9.02
CA TYR A 280 36.15 5.95 -7.67
C TYR A 280 36.76 7.30 -7.23
N SER A 281 36.29 8.41 -7.80
CA SER A 281 36.78 9.76 -7.46
C SER A 281 36.55 10.15 -5.99
N GLY A 282 35.53 9.57 -5.36
CA GLY A 282 35.17 9.82 -3.96
C GLY A 282 34.53 11.19 -3.72
N GLN A 283 34.19 11.94 -4.77
CA GLN A 283 33.64 13.31 -4.61
C GLN A 283 32.36 13.34 -3.75
N TYR A 284 31.44 12.38 -3.96
CA TYR A 284 30.20 12.31 -3.19
C TYR A 284 30.40 11.77 -1.78
N LEU A 285 31.39 10.89 -1.56
CA LEU A 285 31.78 10.49 -0.20
C LEU A 285 32.30 11.69 0.59
N ALA A 286 33.14 12.52 -0.02
CA ALA A 286 33.64 13.74 0.62
C ALA A 286 32.50 14.72 0.95
N LYS A 287 31.48 14.85 0.08
CA LYS A 287 30.27 15.64 0.37
C LYS A 287 29.47 15.03 1.53
N ALA A 288 29.24 13.73 1.53
CA ALA A 288 28.53 13.03 2.61
C ALA A 288 29.21 13.23 3.96
N GLU A 289 30.54 13.09 4.03
CA GLU A 289 31.30 13.31 5.25
C GLU A 289 31.29 14.79 5.71
N ALA A 290 31.32 15.75 4.77
CA ALA A 290 31.23 17.17 5.09
C ALA A 290 29.87 17.55 5.67
N GLU A 291 28.78 17.08 5.07
CA GLU A 291 27.41 17.31 5.56
C GLU A 291 27.16 16.57 6.88
N TYR A 292 27.66 15.34 7.02
CA TYR A 292 27.60 14.59 8.27
C TYR A 292 28.25 15.32 9.44
N ALA A 293 29.36 16.06 9.21
CA ALA A 293 30.04 16.80 10.27
C ALA A 293 29.10 17.81 10.98
N THR A 294 28.12 18.37 10.25
CA THR A 294 27.17 19.38 10.76
C THR A 294 25.80 18.78 11.13
N MET A 295 25.51 17.56 10.70
CA MET A 295 24.25 16.85 10.96
C MET A 295 24.07 16.57 12.45
N ASN A 296 22.83 16.64 12.94
CA ASN A 296 22.47 16.09 14.24
C ASN A 296 22.63 14.55 14.22
N LYS A 297 23.06 13.97 15.34
CA LYS A 297 23.41 12.55 15.43
C LYS A 297 22.64 11.86 16.56
N PRO A 298 21.30 11.75 16.44
CA PRO A 298 20.48 11.09 17.46
C PRO A 298 20.75 9.57 17.50
N PHE A 299 20.34 8.92 18.59
CA PHE A 299 20.38 7.46 18.72
C PHE A 299 19.09 6.87 19.30
N ASP A 300 18.19 7.70 19.83
CA ASP A 300 17.02 7.29 20.60
C ASP A 300 15.68 7.43 19.84
N TYR A 301 15.77 7.31 18.52
CA TYR A 301 14.61 7.22 17.63
C TYR A 301 14.85 6.16 16.55
N THR A 302 14.36 6.35 15.29
CA THR A 302 14.57 5.39 14.23
C THR A 302 14.63 6.02 12.84
N TYR A 303 15.19 5.25 11.90
CA TYR A 303 15.20 5.48 10.47
C TYR A 303 13.77 5.50 9.91
N GLN A 304 13.39 6.58 9.21
CA GLN A 304 12.08 6.74 8.59
C GLN A 304 12.10 7.88 7.55
N PHE A 305 10.96 8.19 6.91
CA PHE A 305 10.88 9.14 5.79
C PHE A 305 11.42 10.55 6.08
N ASP A 306 11.37 11.05 7.32
CA ASP A 306 11.82 12.38 7.76
C ASP A 306 13.13 12.33 8.58
N ASP A 307 13.74 11.16 8.77
CA ASP A 307 15.02 11.01 9.49
C ASP A 307 15.86 9.88 8.91
N LYS A 308 16.84 10.25 8.10
CA LYS A 308 17.79 9.33 7.46
C LYS A 308 19.07 9.13 8.27
N SER A 309 19.24 9.86 9.39
CA SER A 309 20.46 9.84 10.20
C SER A 309 20.96 8.43 10.46
N TYR A 310 20.08 7.53 10.86
CA TYR A 310 20.40 6.15 11.26
C TYR A 310 20.90 5.30 10.09
N GLY A 311 20.27 5.44 8.93
CA GLY A 311 20.71 4.79 7.69
C GLY A 311 22.07 5.31 7.23
N THR A 312 22.33 6.63 7.38
CA THR A 312 23.60 7.24 7.01
C THR A 312 24.76 6.71 7.84
N TYR A 313 24.55 6.44 9.15
CA TYR A 313 25.59 5.84 10.01
C TYR A 313 26.07 4.51 9.45
N VAL A 314 25.12 3.66 9.07
CA VAL A 314 25.41 2.32 8.53
C VAL A 314 26.11 2.41 7.19
N LEU A 315 25.61 3.23 6.25
CA LEU A 315 26.22 3.36 4.92
C LEU A 315 27.61 3.98 4.97
N LEU A 316 27.83 5.00 5.82
CA LEU A 316 29.15 5.60 6.01
C LEU A 316 30.12 4.63 6.71
N ALA A 317 29.65 3.83 7.68
CA ALA A 317 30.46 2.78 8.28
C ALA A 317 30.89 1.73 7.24
N GLN A 318 29.97 1.30 6.37
CA GLN A 318 30.27 0.37 5.27
C GLN A 318 31.27 0.95 4.26
N ALA A 319 31.08 2.21 3.86
CA ALA A 319 31.91 2.86 2.84
C ALA A 319 33.33 3.18 3.33
N THR A 320 33.49 3.49 4.62
CA THR A 320 34.75 4.05 5.13
C THR A 320 35.47 3.16 6.14
N GLY A 321 34.75 2.28 6.85
CA GLY A 321 35.28 1.54 7.98
C GLY A 321 35.69 2.41 9.19
N LYS A 322 35.29 3.70 9.22
CA LYS A 322 35.70 4.62 10.30
C LYS A 322 34.94 4.33 11.60
N PRO A 323 35.62 4.26 12.75
CA PRO A 323 34.97 3.97 14.04
C PRO A 323 33.84 4.94 14.42
N GLU A 324 33.97 6.22 14.07
CA GLU A 324 32.95 7.22 14.41
C GLU A 324 31.56 6.92 13.87
N TYR A 325 31.46 6.33 12.67
CA TYR A 325 30.17 5.93 12.07
C TYR A 325 29.67 4.62 12.67
N GLN A 326 30.58 3.68 12.94
CA GLN A 326 30.27 2.43 13.62
C GLN A 326 29.69 2.68 15.03
N GLU A 327 30.34 3.54 15.82
CA GLU A 327 29.91 3.93 17.17
C GLU A 327 28.47 4.53 17.14
N ARG A 328 28.11 5.28 16.10
CA ARG A 328 26.76 5.84 15.96
C ARG A 328 25.73 4.81 15.56
N ALA A 329 26.04 3.96 14.59
CA ALA A 329 25.18 2.84 14.20
C ALA A 329 24.92 1.91 15.40
N GLU A 330 25.96 1.59 16.15
CA GLU A 330 25.87 0.75 17.34
C GLU A 330 25.12 1.42 18.49
N ALA A 331 25.36 2.70 18.77
CA ALA A 331 24.61 3.44 19.78
C ALA A 331 23.09 3.42 19.51
N TRP A 332 22.71 3.56 18.25
CA TRP A 332 21.30 3.46 17.83
C TRP A 332 20.77 2.03 17.94
N LEU A 333 21.45 1.02 17.38
CA LEU A 333 20.99 -0.37 17.44
C LEU A 333 21.01 -0.93 18.87
N ASP A 334 21.95 -0.47 19.71
CA ASP A 334 21.96 -0.80 21.13
C ASP A 334 20.74 -0.20 21.85
N PHE A 335 20.32 1.02 21.53
CA PHE A 335 19.08 1.59 22.06
C PHE A 335 17.88 0.67 21.77
N TRP A 336 17.83 0.07 20.59
CA TRP A 336 16.75 -0.87 20.21
C TRP A 336 16.91 -2.26 20.84
N THR A 337 18.10 -2.67 21.24
CA THR A 337 18.39 -4.04 21.69
C THR A 337 18.70 -4.13 23.19
N ILE A 338 19.89 -3.75 23.59
CA ILE A 338 20.41 -3.90 24.95
C ILE A 338 20.30 -2.63 25.82
N GLY A 339 20.11 -1.48 25.20
CA GLY A 339 20.11 -0.15 25.78
C GLY A 339 21.43 0.60 25.57
N HIS A 340 21.33 1.93 25.43
CA HIS A 340 22.48 2.83 25.30
C HIS A 340 22.31 4.06 26.20
N GLN A 341 23.34 4.44 26.96
CA GLN A 341 23.36 5.61 27.87
C GLN A 341 22.11 5.67 28.80
N GLY A 342 21.66 4.52 29.30
CA GLY A 342 20.49 4.41 30.19
C GLY A 342 19.13 4.56 29.50
N LYS A 343 19.10 4.68 28.18
CA LYS A 343 17.88 4.65 27.37
C LYS A 343 17.76 3.33 26.63
N LYS A 344 16.53 2.85 26.48
CA LYS A 344 16.20 1.67 25.70
C LYS A 344 14.77 1.81 25.16
N VAL A 345 14.53 1.34 23.94
CA VAL A 345 13.15 1.21 23.43
C VAL A 345 12.32 0.32 24.34
N THR A 346 11.05 0.64 24.51
CA THR A 346 10.13 -0.20 25.29
C THR A 346 9.74 -1.43 24.48
N TYR A 347 9.62 -2.58 25.16
CA TYR A 347 9.07 -3.77 24.53
C TYR A 347 7.65 -4.01 25.04
N THR A 348 6.75 -4.39 24.13
CA THR A 348 5.41 -4.87 24.52
C THR A 348 5.52 -6.19 25.27
N PRO A 349 4.48 -6.63 26.01
CA PRO A 349 4.47 -7.95 26.63
C PRO A 349 4.74 -9.11 25.65
N GLY A 350 4.31 -8.97 24.40
CA GLY A 350 4.53 -9.94 23.32
C GLY A 350 5.90 -9.86 22.64
N GLY A 351 6.73 -8.85 22.97
CA GLY A 351 8.09 -8.76 22.48
C GLY A 351 8.31 -7.80 21.29
N LEU A 352 7.30 -7.03 20.86
CA LEU A 352 7.49 -5.96 19.88
C LEU A 352 8.33 -4.83 20.49
N ALA A 353 9.37 -4.40 19.79
CA ALA A 353 10.10 -3.16 20.10
C ALA A 353 9.22 -1.97 19.72
N PHE A 354 8.60 -1.36 20.72
CA PHE A 354 7.57 -0.33 20.59
C PHE A 354 8.15 1.07 20.84
N LEU A 355 8.30 1.85 19.78
CA LEU A 355 8.83 3.21 19.88
C LEU A 355 7.71 4.23 20.18
N VAL A 356 6.69 4.29 19.31
CA VAL A 356 5.53 5.17 19.41
C VAL A 356 4.28 4.45 18.93
N LYS A 357 3.11 5.02 19.26
CA LYS A 357 1.81 4.38 18.97
C LYS A 357 1.42 4.34 17.48
N TRP A 358 1.87 5.32 16.69
CA TRP A 358 1.57 5.38 15.26
C TRP A 358 2.63 4.60 14.50
N ALA A 359 2.22 3.70 13.63
CA ALA A 359 3.13 2.90 12.81
C ALA A 359 4.13 2.08 13.66
N SER A 360 3.68 1.46 14.75
CA SER A 360 4.55 0.72 15.67
C SER A 360 5.32 -0.43 14.97
N LEU A 361 4.66 -1.14 14.04
CA LEU A 361 5.29 -2.19 13.24
C LEU A 361 6.23 -1.64 12.17
N PRO A 362 5.82 -0.65 11.33
CA PRO A 362 6.73 -0.06 10.35
C PRO A 362 8.04 0.47 10.94
N LEU A 363 7.99 1.16 12.08
CA LEU A 363 9.20 1.68 12.72
C LEU A 363 10.12 0.56 13.23
N SER A 364 9.55 -0.54 13.74
CA SER A 364 10.30 -1.74 14.10
C SER A 364 10.85 -2.47 12.87
N ALA A 365 10.09 -2.54 11.77
CA ALA A 365 10.56 -3.11 10.50
C ALA A 365 11.72 -2.30 9.90
N ASN A 366 11.64 -0.97 9.94
CA ASN A 366 12.71 -0.07 9.49
C ASN A 366 14.02 -0.38 10.22
N THR A 367 13.96 -0.45 11.55
CA THR A 367 15.15 -0.79 12.36
C THR A 367 15.63 -2.20 12.09
N SER A 368 14.72 -3.17 11.94
CA SER A 368 15.07 -4.58 11.70
C SER A 368 15.78 -4.77 10.37
N PHE A 369 15.32 -4.12 9.30
CA PHE A 369 15.97 -4.18 8.00
C PHE A 369 17.41 -3.65 8.06
N VAL A 370 17.60 -2.45 8.63
CA VAL A 370 18.93 -1.85 8.75
C VAL A 370 19.82 -2.65 9.71
N ALA A 371 19.24 -3.27 10.75
CA ALA A 371 19.96 -4.18 11.65
C ALA A 371 20.47 -5.43 10.92
N PHE A 372 19.69 -6.00 9.99
CA PHE A 372 20.15 -7.10 9.14
C PHE A 372 21.35 -6.66 8.27
N VAL A 373 21.20 -5.53 7.57
CA VAL A 373 22.28 -4.99 6.71
C VAL A 373 23.56 -4.75 7.52
N TYR A 374 23.45 -4.12 8.69
CA TYR A 374 24.59 -3.85 9.55
C TYR A 374 25.18 -5.14 10.16
N SER A 375 24.35 -6.10 10.52
CA SER A 375 24.80 -7.43 10.99
C SER A 375 25.63 -8.15 9.95
N ASP A 376 25.21 -8.15 8.68
CA ASP A 376 25.93 -8.81 7.60
C ASP A 376 27.30 -8.13 7.37
N TRP A 377 27.34 -6.81 7.42
CA TRP A 377 28.60 -6.08 7.35
C TRP A 377 29.53 -6.40 8.52
N LEU A 378 29.02 -6.39 9.78
CA LEU A 378 29.82 -6.75 10.97
C LEU A 378 30.39 -8.18 10.86
N LYS A 379 29.60 -9.14 10.36
CA LYS A 379 30.09 -10.51 10.09
C LYS A 379 31.29 -10.49 9.14
N SER A 380 31.23 -9.67 8.08
CA SER A 380 32.35 -9.52 7.14
C SER A 380 33.61 -8.90 7.75
N GLN A 381 33.44 -8.11 8.82
CA GLN A 381 34.54 -7.52 9.60
C GLN A 381 35.04 -8.45 10.73
N GLY A 382 34.43 -9.62 10.94
CA GLY A 382 34.80 -10.56 11.99
C GLY A 382 34.12 -10.33 13.34
N GLU A 383 33.24 -9.32 13.46
CA GLU A 383 32.51 -8.95 14.69
C GLU A 383 31.26 -9.82 14.92
N THR A 384 31.46 -11.16 14.93
CA THR A 384 30.36 -12.15 14.87
C THR A 384 29.40 -12.11 16.05
N SER A 385 29.88 -11.81 17.27
CA SER A 385 29.02 -11.82 18.46
C SER A 385 28.01 -10.67 18.44
N LYS A 386 28.46 -9.46 18.09
CA LYS A 386 27.62 -8.27 18.00
C LYS A 386 26.65 -8.39 16.82
N ALA A 387 27.15 -8.84 15.67
CA ALA A 387 26.35 -9.16 14.50
C ALA A 387 25.16 -10.09 14.84
N GLN A 388 25.43 -11.17 15.57
CA GLN A 388 24.39 -12.12 15.97
C GLN A 388 23.32 -11.48 16.88
N GLY A 389 23.73 -10.54 17.74
CA GLY A 389 22.76 -9.80 18.59
C GLY A 389 21.76 -9.00 17.78
N TYR A 390 22.24 -8.21 16.80
CA TYR A 390 21.39 -7.40 15.93
C TYR A 390 20.56 -8.28 14.97
N PHE A 391 21.14 -9.35 14.45
CA PHE A 391 20.42 -10.34 13.65
C PHE A 391 19.24 -10.96 14.41
N ASN A 392 19.47 -11.44 15.64
CA ASN A 392 18.42 -12.07 16.46
C ASN A 392 17.30 -11.09 16.82
N PHE A 393 17.66 -9.82 17.09
CA PHE A 393 16.67 -8.77 17.27
C PHE A 393 15.78 -8.65 16.03
N ALA A 394 16.36 -8.46 14.85
CA ALA A 394 15.62 -8.28 13.62
C ALA A 394 14.71 -9.49 13.31
N VAL A 395 15.23 -10.72 13.45
CA VAL A 395 14.43 -11.95 13.30
C VAL A 395 13.20 -11.92 14.21
N SER A 396 13.38 -11.64 15.51
CA SER A 396 12.27 -11.64 16.46
C SER A 396 11.18 -10.61 16.14
N GLN A 397 11.55 -9.46 15.56
CA GLN A 397 10.58 -8.43 15.20
C GLN A 397 9.80 -8.81 13.93
N ILE A 398 10.48 -9.37 12.92
CA ILE A 398 9.80 -9.84 11.70
C ILE A 398 8.87 -11.02 12.02
N ASP A 399 9.30 -11.96 12.85
CA ASP A 399 8.47 -13.09 13.27
C ASP A 399 7.24 -12.63 14.07
N TYR A 400 7.39 -11.61 14.93
CA TYR A 400 6.26 -10.97 15.60
C TYR A 400 5.23 -10.45 14.59
N MET A 401 5.69 -9.76 13.52
CA MET A 401 4.81 -9.22 12.47
C MET A 401 4.08 -10.32 11.70
N LEU A 402 4.69 -11.49 11.56
CA LEU A 402 4.15 -12.64 10.82
C LEU A 402 3.29 -13.60 11.67
N GLY A 403 3.17 -13.36 12.99
CA GLY A 403 2.27 -14.13 13.84
C GLY A 403 2.88 -14.70 15.12
N GLU A 404 4.19 -14.57 15.36
CA GLU A 404 4.80 -14.94 16.64
C GLU A 404 4.55 -13.86 17.71
N ASN A 405 3.27 -13.62 17.99
CA ASN A 405 2.80 -12.62 18.92
C ASN A 405 1.63 -13.20 19.75
N PRO A 406 1.21 -12.53 20.85
CA PRO A 406 0.17 -13.08 21.75
C PRO A 406 -1.18 -13.34 21.09
N ALA A 407 -1.48 -12.72 19.96
CA ALA A 407 -2.72 -12.90 19.21
C ALA A 407 -2.61 -13.98 18.12
N GLU A 408 -1.44 -14.58 17.92
CA GLU A 408 -1.14 -15.48 16.78
C GLU A 408 -1.59 -14.87 15.46
N ARG A 409 -1.40 -13.56 15.32
CA ARG A 409 -1.90 -12.75 14.21
C ARG A 409 -0.77 -12.31 13.29
N SER A 410 -0.90 -12.61 11.99
CA SER A 410 -0.11 -11.91 10.99
C SER A 410 -0.64 -10.50 10.82
N TYR A 411 0.24 -9.51 10.83
CA TYR A 411 -0.10 -8.13 10.48
C TYR A 411 0.15 -7.83 8.98
N LEU A 412 0.60 -8.82 8.23
CA LEU A 412 0.71 -8.81 6.78
C LEU A 412 -0.59 -9.39 6.19
N ILE A 413 -1.38 -8.56 5.51
CA ILE A 413 -2.69 -8.93 4.95
C ILE A 413 -2.53 -10.06 3.93
N GLY A 414 -3.37 -11.06 4.08
CA GLY A 414 -3.38 -12.25 3.23
C GLY A 414 -2.35 -13.32 3.62
N TYR A 415 -1.48 -13.08 4.61
CA TYR A 415 -0.51 -14.06 5.09
C TYR A 415 -1.03 -14.79 6.36
N GLY A 416 -0.91 -16.12 6.39
CA GLY A 416 -1.42 -16.93 7.48
C GLY A 416 -2.96 -16.96 7.53
N ASN A 417 -3.51 -17.48 8.63
CA ASN A 417 -4.96 -17.67 8.77
C ASN A 417 -5.66 -16.56 9.58
N ASN A 418 -4.92 -15.72 10.28
CA ASN A 418 -5.42 -14.66 11.14
C ASN A 418 -4.73 -13.34 10.78
N PHE A 419 -5.22 -12.67 9.74
CA PHE A 419 -4.68 -11.42 9.24
C PHE A 419 -5.74 -10.31 9.24
N PRO A 420 -5.37 -9.01 9.15
CA PRO A 420 -6.31 -7.89 9.09
C PRO A 420 -7.25 -7.97 7.88
N GLN A 421 -8.55 -7.78 8.12
CA GLN A 421 -9.59 -7.79 7.09
C GLN A 421 -10.05 -6.37 6.73
N ASN A 422 -9.89 -5.42 7.65
CA ASN A 422 -10.42 -4.06 7.54
C ASN A 422 -9.31 -3.00 7.65
N PRO A 423 -8.34 -2.97 6.72
CA PRO A 423 -7.36 -1.89 6.68
C PRO A 423 -8.03 -0.54 6.41
N HIS A 424 -7.40 0.55 6.89
CA HIS A 424 -7.80 1.90 6.55
C HIS A 424 -7.36 2.21 5.12
N HIS A 425 -8.15 1.78 4.12
CA HIS A 425 -7.82 1.91 2.69
C HIS A 425 -9.09 2.03 1.86
N ARG A 426 -9.30 3.17 1.19
CA ARG A 426 -10.52 3.53 0.46
C ARG A 426 -10.84 2.56 -0.67
N THR A 427 -9.91 2.38 -1.60
CA THR A 427 -10.11 1.53 -2.78
C THR A 427 -10.33 0.06 -2.42
N ALA A 428 -9.58 -0.48 -1.44
CA ALA A 428 -9.80 -1.85 -0.97
C ALA A 428 -11.15 -2.00 -0.24
N HIS A 429 -11.54 -1.01 0.57
CA HIS A 429 -12.85 -1.02 1.23
C HIS A 429 -13.98 -1.08 0.22
N GLY A 430 -13.90 -0.32 -0.88
CA GLY A 430 -14.89 -0.35 -1.95
C GLY A 430 -16.25 0.22 -1.52
N SER A 431 -16.27 1.33 -0.78
CA SER A 431 -17.52 2.04 -0.48
C SER A 431 -18.05 2.73 -1.72
N TRP A 432 -19.35 2.59 -1.95
CA TRP A 432 -20.10 3.34 -2.96
C TRP A 432 -20.92 4.50 -2.35
N LEU A 433 -20.87 4.64 -1.02
CA LEU A 433 -21.67 5.58 -0.24
C LEU A 433 -20.86 6.70 0.41
N ASP A 434 -19.60 6.87 0.03
CA ASP A 434 -18.72 7.85 0.66
C ASP A 434 -18.69 7.72 2.20
N THR A 435 -18.50 6.52 2.70
CA THR A 435 -18.47 6.25 4.15
C THR A 435 -17.61 5.05 4.52
N MET A 436 -16.91 5.14 5.65
CA MET A 436 -16.15 4.02 6.23
C MET A 436 -17.04 2.90 6.82
N SER A 437 -18.32 3.16 7.04
CA SER A 437 -19.22 2.21 7.73
C SER A 437 -19.94 1.26 6.78
N GLN A 438 -19.98 1.57 5.48
CA GLN A 438 -20.67 0.75 4.47
C GLN A 438 -19.83 0.62 3.19
N PRO A 439 -19.66 -0.62 2.70
CA PRO A 439 -20.11 -1.88 3.30
C PRO A 439 -19.42 -2.16 4.64
N GLN A 440 -20.01 -2.99 5.50
CA GLN A 440 -19.43 -3.31 6.80
C GLN A 440 -18.08 -4.04 6.63
N GLU A 441 -18.01 -4.97 5.70
CA GLU A 441 -16.82 -5.74 5.36
C GLU A 441 -16.08 -5.07 4.20
N THR A 442 -14.75 -5.13 4.22
CA THR A 442 -13.91 -4.72 3.10
C THR A 442 -14.15 -5.66 1.92
N ARG A 443 -14.43 -5.11 0.74
CA ARG A 443 -14.82 -5.90 -0.44
C ARG A 443 -13.63 -6.55 -1.13
N ASN A 444 -12.48 -5.89 -1.12
CA ASN A 444 -11.30 -6.29 -1.86
C ASN A 444 -10.14 -6.56 -0.90
N ILE A 445 -9.55 -7.74 -0.94
CA ILE A 445 -8.39 -8.05 -0.09
C ILE A 445 -7.18 -7.25 -0.57
N LEU A 446 -6.65 -6.39 0.30
CA LEU A 446 -5.41 -5.62 0.07
C LEU A 446 -4.19 -6.49 0.39
N MET A 447 -3.98 -7.52 -0.43
CA MET A 447 -2.98 -8.54 -0.18
C MET A 447 -1.56 -7.96 -0.12
N GLY A 448 -0.83 -8.30 0.91
CA GLY A 448 0.56 -7.93 1.10
C GLY A 448 0.81 -6.60 1.79
N ALA A 449 -0.23 -5.83 2.14
CA ALA A 449 -0.06 -4.64 2.95
C ALA A 449 0.21 -5.00 4.42
N MET A 450 1.15 -4.30 5.07
CA MET A 450 1.35 -4.33 6.51
C MET A 450 0.61 -3.16 7.16
N VAL A 451 -0.20 -3.46 8.18
CA VAL A 451 -0.91 -2.43 8.96
C VAL A 451 -0.01 -1.77 10.01
N GLY A 452 -0.41 -0.59 10.52
CA GLY A 452 0.34 0.20 11.49
C GLY A 452 0.73 -0.53 12.77
N GLY A 453 -0.12 -1.44 13.27
CA GLY A 453 0.22 -2.37 14.36
C GLY A 453 -0.40 -2.06 15.71
N PRO A 454 -0.07 -2.88 16.74
CA PRO A 454 -0.68 -2.81 18.06
C PRO A 454 -0.17 -1.63 18.90
N ASP A 455 -0.85 -1.38 20.02
CA ASP A 455 -0.37 -0.47 21.04
C ASP A 455 0.71 -1.13 21.95
N GLN A 456 1.19 -0.37 22.92
CA GLN A 456 2.25 -0.80 23.84
C GLN A 456 1.89 -2.04 24.69
N GLN A 457 0.61 -2.42 24.77
CA GLN A 457 0.11 -3.58 25.50
C GLN A 457 -0.29 -4.74 24.58
N ASP A 458 0.12 -4.71 23.31
CA ASP A 458 -0.25 -5.65 22.24
C ASP A 458 -1.74 -5.64 21.87
N ASN A 459 -2.50 -4.59 22.25
CA ASN A 459 -3.90 -4.49 21.85
C ASN A 459 -4.04 -3.95 20.42
N TRP A 460 -4.79 -4.68 19.63
CA TRP A 460 -5.13 -4.32 18.25
C TRP A 460 -6.54 -4.80 17.93
N GLN A 461 -7.29 -4.00 17.17
CA GLN A 461 -8.62 -4.34 16.68
C GLN A 461 -8.65 -4.14 15.17
N ASP A 462 -9.36 -5.01 14.47
CA ASP A 462 -9.58 -4.96 13.03
C ASP A 462 -10.68 -3.93 12.71
N ASP A 463 -10.33 -2.66 12.80
CA ASP A 463 -11.23 -1.53 12.66
C ASP A 463 -10.62 -0.48 11.73
N ARG A 464 -11.17 -0.33 10.51
CA ARG A 464 -10.68 0.65 9.54
C ARG A 464 -10.81 2.10 10.01
N ALA A 465 -11.64 2.39 11.00
CA ALA A 465 -11.75 3.73 11.57
C ALA A 465 -10.59 4.07 12.52
N ASP A 466 -9.88 3.07 13.05
CA ASP A 466 -8.63 3.28 13.80
C ASP A 466 -7.43 3.34 12.83
N TRP A 467 -7.26 4.49 12.17
CA TRP A 467 -6.16 4.71 11.21
C TRP A 467 -4.77 4.62 11.85
N ILE A 468 -4.61 4.84 13.18
CA ILE A 468 -3.32 4.72 13.85
C ILE A 468 -2.80 3.28 13.79
N LYS A 469 -3.69 2.30 13.91
CA LYS A 469 -3.35 0.87 14.00
C LYS A 469 -3.57 0.11 12.69
N ASN A 470 -4.49 0.58 11.84
CA ASN A 470 -4.94 -0.14 10.64
C ASN A 470 -4.59 0.56 9.33
N GLU A 471 -3.92 1.72 9.38
CA GLU A 471 -3.37 2.34 8.18
C GLU A 471 -2.29 1.44 7.57
N VAL A 472 -2.17 1.53 6.25
CA VAL A 472 -1.13 0.91 5.42
C VAL A 472 -0.43 2.00 4.64
N GLY A 473 0.77 1.76 4.13
CA GLY A 473 1.46 2.77 3.34
C GLY A 473 2.66 2.21 2.58
N VAL A 474 3.02 2.86 1.48
CA VAL A 474 4.17 2.42 0.66
C VAL A 474 5.46 2.40 1.47
N GLY A 475 5.65 3.37 2.36
CA GLY A 475 6.79 3.41 3.28
C GLY A 475 6.77 2.33 4.35
N TYR A 476 5.58 1.83 4.73
CA TYR A 476 5.45 0.79 5.76
C TYR A 476 5.98 -0.56 5.28
N ASN A 477 5.73 -0.90 4.03
CA ASN A 477 6.11 -2.19 3.44
C ASN A 477 7.58 -2.24 2.97
N ALA A 478 8.22 -1.11 2.68
CA ALA A 478 9.47 -1.10 1.93
C ALA A 478 10.61 -1.81 2.66
N THR A 479 10.84 -1.47 3.90
CA THR A 479 11.86 -2.11 4.73
C THR A 479 11.48 -3.53 5.13
N LEU A 480 10.18 -3.80 5.35
CA LEU A 480 9.68 -5.15 5.58
C LEU A 480 10.02 -6.07 4.40
N THR A 481 9.83 -5.60 3.16
CA THR A 481 10.15 -6.39 1.96
C THR A 481 11.63 -6.77 1.91
N GLY A 482 12.54 -5.81 2.20
CA GLY A 482 13.97 -6.09 2.31
C GLY A 482 14.32 -7.05 3.45
N ALA A 483 13.70 -6.89 4.62
CA ALA A 483 13.86 -7.79 5.76
C ALA A 483 13.37 -9.21 5.46
N LEU A 484 12.22 -9.35 4.78
CA LEU A 484 11.68 -10.65 4.35
C LEU A 484 12.58 -11.34 3.33
N ALA A 485 13.25 -10.59 2.45
CA ALA A 485 14.24 -11.17 1.53
C ALA A 485 15.44 -11.75 2.31
N LYS A 486 15.92 -11.04 3.37
CA LYS A 486 16.93 -11.58 4.29
C LYS A 486 16.43 -12.83 5.01
N MET A 487 15.23 -12.81 5.56
CA MET A 487 14.65 -13.97 6.23
C MET A 487 14.52 -15.18 5.29
N TYR A 488 14.08 -14.94 4.05
CA TYR A 488 14.05 -15.97 3.03
C TYR A 488 15.45 -16.53 2.71
N ALA A 489 16.47 -15.68 2.60
CA ALA A 489 17.85 -16.12 2.36
C ALA A 489 18.39 -17.04 3.48
N GLU A 490 18.02 -16.79 4.73
CA GLU A 490 18.49 -17.53 5.90
C GLU A 490 17.66 -18.79 6.18
N PHE A 491 16.35 -18.71 6.03
CA PHE A 491 15.41 -19.75 6.52
C PHE A 491 14.60 -20.43 5.41
N GLY A 492 14.57 -19.85 4.20
CA GLY A 492 13.82 -20.41 3.07
C GLY A 492 12.32 -20.15 3.16
N GLY A 493 11.56 -21.02 2.55
CA GLY A 493 10.10 -20.96 2.37
C GLY A 493 9.73 -20.99 0.89
N GLU A 494 8.50 -21.39 0.58
CA GLU A 494 8.04 -21.52 -0.81
C GLU A 494 7.02 -20.42 -1.14
N PRO A 495 7.27 -19.59 -2.16
CA PRO A 495 6.24 -18.70 -2.70
C PRO A 495 5.03 -19.50 -3.17
N LEU A 496 3.86 -18.91 -3.14
CA LEU A 496 2.66 -19.52 -3.69
C LEU A 496 2.80 -19.67 -5.22
N PRO A 497 2.42 -20.81 -5.80
CA PRO A 497 2.49 -21.01 -7.26
C PRO A 497 1.54 -20.06 -8.01
N GLU A 498 0.44 -19.67 -7.37
CA GLU A 498 -0.56 -18.75 -7.89
C GLU A 498 -1.17 -17.94 -6.74
N ILE A 499 -1.36 -16.65 -6.97
CA ILE A 499 -2.08 -15.77 -6.04
C ILE A 499 -3.51 -15.69 -6.50
N SER A 500 -4.45 -16.10 -5.65
CA SER A 500 -5.88 -16.03 -5.92
C SER A 500 -6.53 -14.93 -5.09
N PHE A 501 -7.47 -14.22 -5.72
CA PHE A 501 -8.32 -13.23 -5.06
C PHE A 501 -9.76 -13.76 -5.03
N PRO A 502 -10.52 -13.52 -3.94
CA PRO A 502 -11.95 -13.76 -3.93
C PRO A 502 -12.63 -13.00 -5.07
N GLN A 503 -13.57 -13.63 -5.73
CA GLN A 503 -14.40 -12.97 -6.75
C GLN A 503 -15.67 -12.46 -6.10
N ILE A 504 -16.19 -11.34 -6.61
CA ILE A 504 -17.49 -10.81 -6.24
C ILE A 504 -18.52 -11.47 -7.19
N ASP A 505 -19.34 -12.37 -6.66
CA ASP A 505 -20.28 -13.17 -7.44
C ASP A 505 -21.56 -12.40 -7.83
N GLU A 506 -21.89 -11.31 -7.12
CA GLU A 506 -23.08 -10.51 -7.36
C GLU A 506 -22.82 -9.38 -8.37
N PRO A 507 -23.81 -9.05 -9.23
CA PRO A 507 -23.68 -7.91 -10.13
C PRO A 507 -23.47 -6.61 -9.35
N GLU A 508 -22.39 -5.91 -9.62
CA GLU A 508 -22.09 -4.62 -9.00
C GLU A 508 -22.77 -3.44 -9.71
N ILE A 509 -23.13 -3.63 -10.99
CA ILE A 509 -23.87 -2.67 -11.80
C ILE A 509 -25.12 -3.35 -12.29
N PHE A 510 -26.29 -2.79 -11.97
CA PHE A 510 -27.59 -3.41 -12.30
C PHE A 510 -28.73 -2.38 -12.36
N VAL A 511 -29.91 -2.83 -12.76
CA VAL A 511 -31.15 -2.04 -12.73
C VAL A 511 -32.18 -2.70 -11.80
N GLU A 512 -32.52 -1.98 -10.74
CA GLU A 512 -33.72 -2.31 -9.96
C GLU A 512 -34.97 -1.84 -10.74
N SER A 513 -36.03 -2.63 -10.75
CA SER A 513 -37.27 -2.27 -11.46
C SER A 513 -38.52 -2.64 -10.68
N GLN A 514 -39.50 -1.75 -10.72
CA GLN A 514 -40.86 -1.98 -10.22
C GLN A 514 -41.86 -1.66 -11.31
N THR A 515 -42.65 -2.64 -11.73
CA THR A 515 -43.69 -2.47 -12.74
C THR A 515 -45.04 -2.31 -12.07
N ILE A 516 -45.76 -1.24 -12.39
CA ILE A 516 -47.12 -0.92 -11.93
C ILE A 516 -48.05 -0.98 -13.15
N PRO A 517 -48.79 -2.10 -13.35
CA PRO A 517 -49.67 -2.24 -14.48
C PRO A 517 -50.94 -1.39 -14.30
N GLY A 518 -51.32 -0.65 -15.34
CA GLY A 518 -52.53 0.17 -15.37
C GLY A 518 -53.34 -0.06 -16.63
N LYS A 519 -54.62 0.31 -16.60
CA LYS A 519 -55.56 0.13 -17.75
C LYS A 519 -55.17 1.02 -18.94
N GLN A 520 -54.70 2.24 -18.70
CA GLN A 520 -54.32 3.21 -19.74
C GLN A 520 -52.84 3.25 -20.00
N ALA A 521 -52.03 2.98 -18.98
CA ALA A 521 -50.59 2.96 -19.07
C ALA A 521 -50.00 1.97 -18.07
N THR A 522 -48.84 1.42 -18.39
CA THR A 522 -47.97 0.69 -17.46
C THR A 522 -46.83 1.64 -17.03
N VAL A 523 -46.68 1.83 -15.75
CA VAL A 523 -45.57 2.64 -15.17
C VAL A 523 -44.48 1.68 -14.73
N ILE A 524 -43.22 2.02 -15.06
CA ILE A 524 -42.05 1.25 -14.70
C ILE A 524 -41.10 2.21 -13.99
N ASN A 525 -40.92 2.03 -12.70
CA ASN A 525 -39.89 2.71 -11.96
C ASN A 525 -38.59 1.93 -12.11
N LEU A 526 -37.54 2.57 -12.60
CA LEU A 526 -36.23 2.02 -12.84
C LEU A 526 -35.24 2.75 -11.92
N ALA A 527 -34.31 2.04 -11.31
CA ALA A 527 -33.15 2.65 -10.66
C ALA A 527 -31.89 2.00 -11.21
N ILE A 528 -31.05 2.79 -11.87
CA ILE A 528 -29.73 2.38 -12.30
C ILE A 528 -28.83 2.46 -11.07
N VAL A 529 -28.17 1.36 -10.71
CA VAL A 529 -27.32 1.24 -9.54
C VAL A 529 -25.91 0.89 -9.98
N ASN A 530 -24.92 1.63 -9.49
CA ASN A 530 -23.50 1.38 -9.71
C ASN A 530 -22.77 1.29 -8.36
N GLN A 531 -22.46 0.07 -7.95
CA GLN A 531 -21.69 -0.26 -6.74
C GLN A 531 -20.37 -0.94 -7.12
N SER A 532 -19.82 -0.62 -8.31
CA SER A 532 -18.62 -1.27 -8.81
C SER A 532 -17.39 -0.94 -7.97
N THR A 533 -16.61 -1.98 -7.68
CA THR A 533 -15.36 -1.89 -6.91
C THR A 533 -14.27 -2.84 -7.39
N ALA A 534 -14.59 -3.69 -8.40
CA ALA A 534 -13.67 -4.69 -8.92
C ALA A 534 -13.58 -4.70 -10.46
N PRO A 535 -13.00 -3.66 -11.10
CA PRO A 535 -12.65 -2.33 -10.60
C PRO A 535 -13.84 -1.36 -10.55
N ALA A 536 -13.71 -0.30 -9.76
CA ALA A 536 -14.67 0.79 -9.77
C ALA A 536 -14.66 1.52 -11.11
N ARG A 537 -15.86 1.90 -11.61
CA ARG A 537 -15.99 2.60 -12.90
C ARG A 537 -17.22 3.49 -12.96
N GLY A 538 -17.17 4.53 -13.76
CA GLY A 538 -18.31 5.39 -14.05
C GLY A 538 -19.13 4.89 -15.26
N LEU A 539 -20.43 5.08 -15.20
CA LEU A 539 -21.32 4.97 -16.35
C LEU A 539 -21.54 6.38 -16.92
N GLU A 540 -20.83 6.72 -17.98
CA GLU A 540 -20.86 8.07 -18.56
C GLU A 540 -22.06 8.29 -19.49
N ASN A 541 -22.56 7.22 -20.13
CA ASN A 541 -23.67 7.26 -21.08
C ASN A 541 -24.65 6.12 -20.80
N PRO A 542 -25.32 6.08 -19.62
CA PRO A 542 -26.21 4.99 -19.27
C PRO A 542 -27.49 5.00 -20.11
N ILE A 543 -27.81 3.85 -20.72
CA ILE A 543 -29.00 3.62 -21.53
C ILE A 543 -29.68 2.35 -21.02
N VAL A 544 -30.95 2.47 -20.61
CA VAL A 544 -31.77 1.32 -20.22
C VAL A 544 -32.70 0.94 -21.38
N ARG A 545 -32.62 -0.28 -21.89
CA ARG A 545 -33.56 -0.86 -22.83
C ARG A 545 -34.57 -1.72 -22.09
N VAL A 546 -35.85 -1.34 -22.18
CA VAL A 546 -36.95 -2.10 -21.61
C VAL A 546 -37.69 -2.84 -22.74
N PHE A 547 -37.61 -4.16 -22.72
CA PHE A 547 -38.28 -5.05 -23.69
C PHE A 547 -39.66 -5.48 -23.18
N TYR A 548 -40.66 -5.46 -24.06
CA TYR A 548 -42.03 -5.80 -23.67
C TYR A 548 -42.82 -6.37 -24.82
N THR A 549 -43.93 -7.04 -24.46
CA THR A 549 -44.94 -7.50 -25.39
C THR A 549 -46.21 -6.64 -25.31
N GLY A 550 -46.84 -6.35 -26.47
CA GLY A 550 -48.04 -5.51 -26.55
C GLY A 550 -47.96 -4.45 -27.66
N LYS A 551 -49.05 -3.73 -27.92
CA LYS A 551 -49.05 -2.56 -28.79
C LYS A 551 -49.01 -1.29 -27.93
N VAL A 552 -48.06 -0.45 -28.15
CA VAL A 552 -47.79 0.72 -27.31
C VAL A 552 -47.62 1.98 -28.14
N ASP A 553 -48.20 3.10 -27.70
CA ASP A 553 -47.69 4.45 -27.90
C ASP A 553 -46.89 4.83 -26.67
N THR A 554 -45.67 5.30 -26.85
CA THR A 554 -44.78 5.67 -25.74
C THR A 554 -44.97 7.12 -25.37
N ALA A 555 -45.30 7.37 -24.10
CA ALA A 555 -45.05 8.67 -23.47
C ALA A 555 -44.15 8.42 -22.28
N ILE A 556 -43.05 9.18 -22.21
CA ILE A 556 -42.12 9.12 -21.06
C ILE A 556 -42.43 10.30 -20.16
N SER A 557 -42.55 10.00 -18.88
CA SER A 557 -42.36 10.98 -17.85
C SER A 557 -41.21 10.50 -16.97
N SER A 558 -40.09 11.23 -16.95
CA SER A 558 -39.16 11.09 -15.86
C SER A 558 -39.81 11.67 -14.61
N SER A 559 -39.78 10.96 -13.49
CA SER A 559 -40.10 11.57 -12.22
C SER A 559 -38.94 12.48 -11.90
N THR A 560 -39.11 13.75 -12.18
CA THR A 560 -38.17 14.78 -11.85
C THR A 560 -38.17 15.06 -10.34
N THR A 561 -37.42 14.32 -9.57
CA THR A 561 -36.60 15.01 -8.60
C THR A 561 -35.46 15.58 -9.42
N SER A 562 -35.18 16.86 -9.33
CA SER A 562 -34.38 17.66 -10.25
C SER A 562 -32.90 17.26 -10.38
N GLN A 563 -32.47 16.10 -9.92
CA GLN A 563 -31.10 15.65 -9.81
C GLN A 563 -30.83 14.31 -10.51
N ASP A 564 -31.81 13.42 -10.67
CA ASP A 564 -31.51 12.05 -11.08
C ASP A 564 -31.15 11.88 -12.56
N CYS A 565 -31.89 12.48 -13.48
CA CYS A 565 -31.58 12.46 -14.91
C CYS A 565 -32.12 13.72 -15.57
N PRO A 566 -31.38 14.81 -15.64
CA PRO A 566 -31.87 16.11 -16.12
C PRO A 566 -32.29 16.09 -17.58
N VAL A 567 -31.77 15.16 -18.38
CA VAL A 567 -32.18 14.95 -19.78
C VAL A 567 -32.47 13.48 -19.98
N SER A 568 -33.68 13.03 -19.62
CA SER A 568 -34.16 11.72 -20.03
C SER A 568 -34.82 11.82 -21.40
N THR A 569 -34.24 11.18 -22.38
CA THR A 569 -34.88 10.99 -23.67
C THR A 569 -35.34 9.55 -23.80
N SER A 570 -36.54 9.37 -24.40
CA SER A 570 -36.96 8.04 -24.78
C SER A 570 -37.02 7.88 -26.27
N SER A 571 -36.66 6.72 -26.74
CA SER A 571 -36.96 6.34 -28.09
C SER A 571 -38.45 6.05 -28.24
N PRO A 572 -39.06 6.24 -29.45
CA PRO A 572 -40.30 5.57 -29.79
C PRO A 572 -40.17 4.04 -29.62
N ALA A 573 -41.30 3.35 -29.45
CA ALA A 573 -41.29 1.90 -29.41
C ALA A 573 -40.67 1.29 -30.67
N VAL A 574 -39.54 0.61 -30.51
CA VAL A 574 -38.86 -0.08 -31.61
C VAL A 574 -39.35 -1.53 -31.68
N LYS A 575 -39.85 -1.93 -32.84
CA LYS A 575 -40.30 -3.30 -33.06
C LYS A 575 -39.13 -4.20 -33.37
N LEU A 576 -38.85 -5.18 -32.48
CA LEU A 576 -37.79 -6.15 -32.66
C LEU A 576 -38.26 -7.35 -33.53
N LYS A 577 -39.43 -7.92 -33.20
CA LYS A 577 -40.08 -9.02 -33.94
C LYS A 577 -41.59 -8.97 -33.68
N SER A 578 -42.37 -9.89 -34.29
CA SER A 578 -43.83 -9.90 -34.11
C SER A 578 -44.24 -9.91 -32.63
N GLY A 579 -44.88 -8.83 -32.18
CA GLY A 579 -45.40 -8.68 -30.82
C GLY A 579 -44.35 -8.33 -29.74
N VAL A 580 -43.07 -8.17 -30.09
CA VAL A 580 -42.03 -7.78 -29.15
C VAL A 580 -41.46 -6.42 -29.54
N TYR A 581 -41.40 -5.52 -28.58
CA TYR A 581 -40.91 -4.15 -28.73
C TYR A 581 -39.91 -3.83 -27.64
N TYR A 582 -39.10 -2.79 -27.85
CA TYR A 582 -38.31 -2.17 -26.77
C TYR A 582 -38.40 -0.64 -26.85
N THR A 583 -38.15 -0.02 -25.72
CA THR A 583 -37.97 1.42 -25.59
C THR A 583 -36.66 1.67 -24.88
N GLU A 584 -35.86 2.62 -25.38
CA GLU A 584 -34.64 3.06 -24.71
C GLU A 584 -34.92 4.29 -23.85
N VAL A 585 -34.34 4.32 -22.68
CA VAL A 585 -34.31 5.48 -21.80
C VAL A 585 -32.85 5.81 -21.51
N SER A 586 -32.44 6.99 -21.89
CA SER A 586 -31.05 7.47 -21.64
C SER A 586 -31.04 8.52 -20.54
N CYS A 587 -29.99 8.52 -19.73
CA CYS A 587 -29.69 9.50 -18.71
C CYS A 587 -28.49 10.32 -19.16
N GLN A 588 -28.70 11.18 -20.17
CA GLN A 588 -27.63 11.94 -20.81
C GLN A 588 -27.09 13.04 -19.89
N GLY A 589 -25.75 13.22 -19.89
CA GLY A 589 -25.07 14.25 -19.12
C GLY A 589 -24.98 13.97 -17.62
N THR A 590 -25.29 12.72 -17.23
CA THR A 590 -25.13 12.26 -15.85
C THR A 590 -24.19 11.07 -15.83
N VAL A 591 -23.16 11.15 -14.98
CA VAL A 591 -22.28 10.01 -14.68
C VAL A 591 -22.84 9.31 -13.45
N ILE A 592 -22.89 7.98 -13.48
CA ILE A 592 -23.31 7.16 -12.33
C ILE A 592 -22.10 6.36 -11.88
N TYR A 593 -21.59 6.62 -10.68
CA TYR A 593 -20.34 6.04 -10.16
C TYR A 593 -20.42 5.85 -8.64
N PRO A 594 -19.58 5.01 -8.03
CA PRO A 594 -19.56 4.77 -6.59
C PRO A 594 -18.92 5.95 -5.81
N GLY A 595 -19.60 7.11 -5.78
CA GLY A 595 -19.13 8.37 -5.22
C GLY A 595 -19.88 8.86 -3.97
N GLY A 596 -21.08 8.31 -3.70
CA GLY A 596 -21.94 8.75 -2.61
C GLY A 596 -23.40 8.45 -2.86
N GLU A 597 -24.28 8.76 -1.90
CA GLU A 597 -25.73 8.46 -2.01
C GLU A 597 -26.38 9.05 -3.26
N GLU A 598 -25.93 10.23 -3.70
CA GLU A 598 -26.48 10.91 -4.86
C GLU A 598 -25.87 10.43 -6.18
N ASP A 599 -24.71 9.74 -6.17
CA ASP A 599 -23.93 9.44 -7.37
C ASP A 599 -24.04 7.98 -7.81
N TYR A 600 -24.16 7.04 -6.87
CA TYR A 600 -24.19 5.61 -7.20
C TYR A 600 -25.54 5.12 -7.76
N LYS A 601 -26.61 5.90 -7.59
CA LYS A 601 -27.98 5.48 -7.95
C LYS A 601 -28.77 6.62 -8.58
N LYS A 602 -29.39 6.35 -9.74
CA LYS A 602 -30.27 7.31 -10.42
C LYS A 602 -31.62 6.65 -10.76
N GLN A 603 -32.70 7.37 -10.49
CA GLN A 603 -34.06 6.88 -10.67
C GLN A 603 -34.70 7.46 -11.95
N ILE A 604 -35.44 6.62 -12.68
CA ILE A 604 -36.13 6.97 -13.89
C ILE A 604 -37.52 6.34 -13.85
N THR A 605 -38.58 7.10 -14.16
CA THR A 605 -39.92 6.56 -14.37
C THR A 605 -40.24 6.53 -15.85
N LEU A 606 -40.45 5.32 -16.38
CA LEU A 606 -40.94 5.07 -17.75
C LEU A 606 -42.41 4.79 -17.72
N GLN A 607 -43.18 5.56 -18.49
CA GLN A 607 -44.59 5.31 -18.67
C GLN A 607 -44.86 4.80 -20.11
N LEU A 608 -45.33 3.59 -20.24
CA LEU A 608 -45.76 2.97 -21.49
C LEU A 608 -47.27 3.07 -21.63
N ALA A 609 -47.77 3.99 -22.49
CA ALA A 609 -49.20 4.17 -22.70
C ALA A 609 -49.77 3.12 -23.68
N ASN A 610 -50.89 2.53 -23.33
CA ASN A 610 -51.61 1.60 -24.20
C ASN A 610 -52.28 2.37 -25.35
N LYS A 611 -52.02 2.00 -26.62
CA LYS A 611 -52.69 2.58 -27.76
C LYS A 611 -54.15 2.19 -27.76
N SER A 612 -55.06 3.10 -27.44
CA SER A 612 -56.48 2.86 -27.65
C SER A 612 -56.78 2.99 -29.16
N SER A 613 -57.17 1.89 -29.77
CA SER A 613 -57.70 1.91 -31.11
C SER A 613 -59.12 2.48 -31.09
N SER A 614 -59.29 3.80 -31.04
CA SER A 614 -60.53 4.42 -31.48
C SER A 614 -60.42 5.93 -31.63
N ASN A 615 -60.16 6.37 -32.85
CA ASN A 615 -60.83 7.56 -33.32
C ASN A 615 -62.31 7.22 -33.56
N SER A 616 -63.16 7.23 -32.53
CA SER A 616 -64.57 7.32 -32.72
C SER A 616 -65.08 8.51 -31.93
N LEU A 617 -65.48 9.52 -32.69
CA LEU A 617 -66.10 10.75 -32.25
C LEU A 617 -67.50 10.56 -31.64
N PHE A 618 -67.91 9.41 -31.22
CA PHE A 618 -69.21 9.21 -30.47
C PHE A 618 -69.16 7.93 -29.64
N GLY A 619 -69.51 8.10 -28.39
CA GLY A 619 -69.55 7.20 -27.28
C GLY A 619 -70.00 5.80 -27.51
N ASN A 620 -69.32 4.91 -26.87
CA ASN A 620 -69.87 3.87 -25.97
C ASN A 620 -68.67 3.22 -25.28
N LEU A 621 -68.52 3.51 -24.00
CA LEU A 621 -67.56 2.94 -23.10
C LEU A 621 -67.89 1.48 -22.76
N ASN A 622 -67.78 0.57 -23.71
CA ASN A 622 -67.77 -0.85 -23.42
C ASN A 622 -66.49 -1.47 -23.99
N GLY A 623 -65.51 -1.48 -23.16
CA GLY A 623 -64.41 -2.36 -22.96
C GLY A 623 -63.84 -3.15 -24.13
N ILE A 624 -62.77 -2.62 -24.78
CA ILE A 624 -61.71 -3.50 -25.23
C ILE A 624 -60.53 -3.21 -24.29
N PHE A 625 -60.41 -4.02 -23.24
CA PHE A 625 -59.26 -4.04 -22.41
C PHE A 625 -58.08 -4.51 -23.26
N SER A 626 -57.16 -3.61 -23.64
CA SER A 626 -55.86 -4.01 -24.14
C SER A 626 -55.19 -4.83 -23.04
N LYS A 627 -54.63 -5.99 -23.40
CA LYS A 627 -53.85 -6.78 -22.43
C LYS A 627 -52.80 -5.88 -21.82
N PRO A 628 -52.55 -5.95 -20.49
CA PRO A 628 -51.47 -5.22 -19.87
C PRO A 628 -50.16 -5.50 -20.61
N ILE A 629 -49.32 -4.46 -20.72
CA ILE A 629 -47.96 -4.60 -21.25
C ILE A 629 -47.20 -5.52 -20.30
N GLN A 630 -46.59 -6.54 -20.85
CA GLN A 630 -45.76 -7.46 -20.09
C GLN A 630 -44.30 -7.16 -20.39
N ILE A 631 -43.54 -6.78 -19.37
CA ILE A 631 -42.10 -6.61 -19.45
C ILE A 631 -41.46 -7.99 -19.55
N THR A 632 -40.52 -8.15 -20.49
CA THR A 632 -39.90 -9.45 -20.77
C THR A 632 -38.38 -9.43 -20.51
N LYS A 633 -37.76 -8.27 -20.53
CA LYS A 633 -36.33 -8.11 -20.28
C LYS A 633 -35.98 -6.63 -20.04
N ILE A 634 -34.98 -6.36 -19.21
CA ILE A 634 -34.36 -5.05 -19.04
C ILE A 634 -32.86 -5.21 -19.26
N CYS A 635 -32.25 -4.34 -20.05
CA CYS A 635 -30.81 -4.32 -20.28
C CYS A 635 -30.28 -2.93 -19.99
N LEU A 636 -29.10 -2.86 -19.40
CA LEU A 636 -28.36 -1.63 -19.16
C LEU A 636 -27.13 -1.60 -20.08
N TYR A 637 -26.95 -0.49 -20.77
CA TYR A 637 -25.79 -0.21 -21.61
C TYR A 637 -25.04 1.03 -21.09
N ASN A 638 -23.75 1.08 -21.32
CA ASN A 638 -22.95 2.30 -21.25
C ASN A 638 -22.50 2.66 -22.68
N GLY A 639 -23.18 3.62 -23.31
CA GLY A 639 -23.09 3.80 -24.76
C GLY A 639 -23.59 2.55 -25.51
N ASP A 640 -22.71 1.92 -26.28
CA ASP A 640 -23.04 0.70 -27.05
C ASP A 640 -22.70 -0.62 -26.30
N GLU A 641 -21.98 -0.55 -25.18
CA GLU A 641 -21.55 -1.70 -24.39
C GLU A 641 -22.70 -2.19 -23.49
N LEU A 642 -23.05 -3.49 -23.60
CA LEU A 642 -23.99 -4.13 -22.67
C LEU A 642 -23.28 -4.37 -21.33
N VAL A 643 -23.77 -3.72 -20.28
CA VAL A 643 -23.20 -3.80 -18.93
C VAL A 643 -23.94 -4.83 -18.07
N TRP A 644 -25.27 -4.90 -18.22
CA TRP A 644 -26.09 -5.79 -17.41
C TRP A 644 -27.42 -6.15 -18.13
N GLU A 645 -27.96 -7.32 -17.82
CA GLU A 645 -29.27 -7.72 -18.26
C GLU A 645 -30.05 -8.48 -17.18
N SER A 646 -31.38 -8.28 -17.14
CA SER A 646 -32.28 -8.99 -16.20
C SER A 646 -32.50 -10.44 -16.59
N ASN A 647 -32.66 -11.30 -15.60
CA ASN A 647 -33.07 -12.70 -15.72
C ASN A 647 -34.62 -12.86 -15.65
N LEU A 648 -35.41 -11.96 -16.25
CA LEU A 648 -36.86 -11.97 -16.21
C LEU A 648 -37.47 -13.11 -17.07
#